data_3a826d3bd21b0e28c663025b9b3eef2d
#
_entry.id   3a826d3bd21b0e28c663025b9b3eef2d
#
_cell.length_a   1.000
_cell.length_b   1.000
_cell.length_c   1.000
_cell.angle_alpha   90.00
_cell.angle_beta   90.00
_cell.angle_gamma   90.00
#
_symmetry.space_group_name_H-M   'P 1'
#
loop_
_entity.id
_entity.type
_entity.pdbx_description
1 polymer ?
#
loop_
_entity_poly.entity_id
_entity_poly.type
_entity_poly.pdbx_seq_one_letter_code
_entity_poly.pdbx_strand_id
1 'polypeptide(L)'
;MEKHVSTAAALTDAELIQIDRYWRAANYLSVGQIYLLENPLLLEPLKPEHIKPRLLGHWGTTPGLNFIYAHLNRLIRARDLDIIYICGPGHGGPGMVANTYLEGTYSEIYPNISEDAEGMRKLFRQFSFPGGIPSHAAPDTPGSIHEGGELGYALVHAYGAAFDNPDLIVACVVGDGEAETGPLAASWHSNKFLNPARDGAVLPILHLNGYKIANPTVLGRAGDDDLRHLFEGYGYEPFFVDGHEPRDMHQQMAATLDRIFDRIREIQSQARDGKAPDGCPRWPMIVLRSPKGWTGPKEVDGKKVEGFWRAHQVPVSNCRENDGHRKILEDWMRSYGPEDLFGADGRLKPELRALAPTGKRRMGANPHANGGLLRRELDTPDIIGYAVEIGKRGSVAAQSTEILGRYLRDTMKRNEAAANFRIFGPDETESNRLGRVFEATDRVWMEDIEPYDIHLSRDGRVMEVLSEHLCQGWLEGYLLTGRHGLFSCYEAFIHIVDSMFNQHAKWLKVTRELEWRKPISSLNYLLTSHVWRQDHNGFSHQDPGFVDLVANKKADIVRIYLPPDANTLLWVGDHCLRTYDRVNVIVAGKQPEPQWLSMDEAVKHCEAGIGVWHWASNEEDALAPDLVMACAGDVPTMETLAAVDLLRKAVPALKIRTVNVVDLLALQSRGQHPHGLTDEAFDAIFTSDKPVIFAYHGYPYLIHRLTYKRTNHENIHVRGFIEEGTTTTPFDMTVLNELDRYHLAIEAIERVPGLKEKAGEALAAFRSKLSEHHDYVREHGEDLPEVRNWTWPAT
;
A
#
# COMPACT_ATOMS: atom_id res chain seq x y z
N MET A 1 -28.01 0.13 33.84
CA MET A 1 -27.47 -0.39 35.13
C MET A 1 -26.01 0.07 35.20
N GLU A 2 -25.78 1.18 35.89
CA GLU A 2 -24.41 1.67 36.18
C GLU A 2 -23.69 0.61 37.01
N LYS A 3 -22.75 -0.11 36.44
CA LYS A 3 -21.80 -0.90 37.20
C LYS A 3 -20.79 0.08 37.79
N HIS A 4 -21.02 0.44 39.09
CA HIS A 4 -20.02 1.14 39.89
C HIS A 4 -18.68 0.44 39.73
N VAL A 5 -17.69 1.17 39.15
CA VAL A 5 -16.29 0.76 39.11
C VAL A 5 -15.82 0.55 40.55
N SER A 6 -15.16 -0.55 40.81
CA SER A 6 -14.47 -0.83 42.11
C SER A 6 -13.69 0.41 42.55
N THR A 7 -13.89 0.82 43.80
CA THR A 7 -13.28 1.99 44.44
C THR A 7 -11.78 1.84 44.78
N ALA A 8 -11.14 0.74 44.38
CA ALA A 8 -9.68 0.58 44.55
C ALA A 8 -8.97 1.34 43.39
N ALA A 9 -8.03 2.22 43.75
CA ALA A 9 -7.21 2.93 42.78
C ALA A 9 -6.39 1.91 41.95
N ALA A 10 -6.42 2.02 40.62
CA ALA A 10 -5.68 1.13 39.72
C ALA A 10 -4.15 1.32 39.83
N LEU A 11 -3.73 2.54 40.15
CA LEU A 11 -2.33 2.92 40.40
C LEU A 11 -2.16 3.33 41.84
N THR A 12 -1.07 2.90 42.47
CA THR A 12 -0.60 3.47 43.73
C THR A 12 -0.13 4.92 43.49
N ASP A 13 -0.03 5.72 44.57
CA ASP A 13 0.48 7.08 44.46
C ASP A 13 1.90 7.15 43.84
N ALA A 14 2.75 6.18 44.13
CA ALA A 14 4.09 6.09 43.56
C ALA A 14 4.07 5.81 42.06
N GLU A 15 3.26 4.86 41.63
CA GLU A 15 3.09 4.55 40.20
C GLU A 15 2.47 5.72 39.43
N LEU A 16 1.49 6.39 40.05
CA LEU A 16 0.86 7.57 39.48
C LEU A 16 1.87 8.69 39.23
N ILE A 17 2.69 9.01 40.25
CA ILE A 17 3.75 10.01 40.14
C ILE A 17 4.76 9.63 39.03
N GLN A 18 5.13 8.37 38.98
CA GLN A 18 6.11 7.87 38.02
C GLN A 18 5.59 7.97 36.57
N ILE A 19 4.36 7.54 36.31
CA ILE A 19 3.77 7.58 34.96
C ILE A 19 3.49 9.02 34.49
N ASP A 20 3.06 9.90 35.41
CA ASP A 20 2.86 11.32 35.12
C ASP A 20 4.19 12.01 34.75
N ARG A 21 5.26 11.75 35.51
CA ARG A 21 6.59 12.27 35.18
C ARG A 21 7.12 11.75 33.84
N TYR A 22 6.90 10.47 33.50
CA TYR A 22 7.28 9.91 32.21
C TYR A 22 6.52 10.58 31.06
N TRP A 23 5.21 10.77 31.22
CA TRP A 23 4.38 11.50 30.25
C TRP A 23 4.83 12.95 30.08
N ARG A 24 5.16 13.65 31.18
CA ARG A 24 5.73 15.00 31.13
C ARG A 24 7.09 15.03 30.41
N ALA A 25 7.92 14.02 30.58
CA ALA A 25 9.19 13.91 29.86
C ALA A 25 8.96 13.77 28.34
N ALA A 26 8.01 12.94 27.92
CA ALA A 26 7.64 12.81 26.50
C ALA A 26 7.07 14.12 25.93
N ASN A 27 6.23 14.82 26.69
CA ASN A 27 5.70 16.12 26.29
C ASN A 27 6.81 17.18 26.19
N TYR A 28 7.73 17.24 27.16
CA TYR A 28 8.88 18.14 27.13
C TYR A 28 9.74 17.94 25.88
N LEU A 29 10.10 16.69 25.59
CA LEU A 29 10.87 16.35 24.39
C LEU A 29 10.12 16.69 23.11
N SER A 30 8.79 16.51 23.10
CA SER A 30 7.97 16.84 21.93
C SER A 30 7.93 18.36 21.66
N VAL A 31 7.81 19.17 22.71
CA VAL A 31 7.88 20.64 22.57
C VAL A 31 9.27 21.06 22.11
N GLY A 32 10.33 20.51 22.72
CA GLY A 32 11.71 20.81 22.34
C GLY A 32 11.97 20.53 20.86
N GLN A 33 11.47 19.42 20.33
CA GLN A 33 11.58 19.07 18.91
C GLN A 33 10.91 20.10 17.98
N ILE A 34 9.80 20.68 18.39
CA ILE A 34 9.11 21.72 17.59
C ILE A 34 9.87 23.04 17.62
N TYR A 35 10.43 23.42 18.77
CA TYR A 35 10.86 24.80 19.00
C TYR A 35 12.37 25.00 19.06
N LEU A 36 13.15 24.08 19.66
CA LEU A 36 14.52 24.37 20.08
C LEU A 36 15.61 23.88 19.12
N LEU A 37 16.67 24.69 19.01
CA LEU A 37 17.96 24.35 18.44
C LEU A 37 19.01 24.07 19.53
N GLU A 38 18.98 24.86 20.61
CA GLU A 38 19.97 24.87 21.68
C GLU A 38 19.28 24.98 23.05
N ASN A 39 20.06 24.85 24.14
CA ASN A 39 19.58 24.92 25.52
C ASN A 39 18.50 23.86 25.86
N PRO A 40 18.73 22.58 25.58
CA PRO A 40 17.72 21.53 25.69
C PRO A 40 17.24 21.26 27.12
N LEU A 41 17.96 21.68 28.14
CA LEU A 41 17.61 21.52 29.55
C LEU A 41 17.17 22.83 30.22
N LEU A 42 17.01 23.93 29.46
CA LEU A 42 16.66 25.28 29.98
C LEU A 42 17.57 25.75 31.13
N LEU A 43 18.88 25.50 31.01
CA LEU A 43 19.86 25.88 32.02
C LEU A 43 20.01 27.40 32.15
N GLU A 44 19.65 28.15 31.14
CA GLU A 44 19.52 29.58 31.12
C GLU A 44 18.18 30.02 30.51
N PRO A 45 17.73 31.28 30.68
CA PRO A 45 16.53 31.77 30.01
C PRO A 45 16.62 31.61 28.48
N LEU A 46 15.49 31.37 27.83
CA LEU A 46 15.43 31.21 26.37
C LEU A 46 15.85 32.53 25.69
N LYS A 47 16.73 32.37 24.70
CA LYS A 47 17.20 33.47 23.82
C LYS A 47 16.74 33.22 22.38
N PRO A 48 16.70 34.24 21.51
CA PRO A 48 16.32 34.08 20.10
C PRO A 48 17.11 32.97 19.35
N GLU A 49 18.41 32.87 19.60
CA GLU A 49 19.31 31.88 18.99
C GLU A 49 19.04 30.44 19.42
N HIS A 50 18.37 30.24 20.56
CA HIS A 50 17.97 28.91 21.01
C HIS A 50 16.79 28.34 20.22
N ILE A 51 16.07 29.18 19.46
CA ILE A 51 14.80 28.86 18.83
C ILE A 51 14.98 28.69 17.32
N LYS A 52 14.32 27.67 16.75
CA LYS A 52 14.34 27.40 15.31
C LYS A 52 13.84 28.62 14.51
N PRO A 53 14.44 28.92 13.34
CA PRO A 53 13.95 29.98 12.47
C PRO A 53 12.61 29.67 11.80
N ARG A 54 12.29 28.38 11.66
CA ARG A 54 11.00 27.87 11.18
C ARG A 54 10.46 26.89 12.20
N LEU A 55 9.33 27.23 12.79
CA LEU A 55 8.63 26.38 13.75
C LEU A 55 7.69 25.45 12.99
N LEU A 56 7.97 24.16 13.03
CA LEU A 56 7.21 23.12 12.31
C LEU A 56 6.97 21.95 13.24
N GLY A 57 5.74 21.44 13.22
CA GLY A 57 5.29 20.30 14.02
C GLY A 57 3.86 20.51 14.49
N HIS A 58 3.29 19.50 15.12
CA HIS A 58 1.90 19.51 15.55
C HIS A 58 1.81 19.10 17.02
N TRP A 59 1.46 20.07 17.84
CA TRP A 59 1.30 19.85 19.28
C TRP A 59 -0.05 19.23 19.63
N GLY A 60 -1.12 19.60 18.90
CA GLY A 60 -2.51 19.38 19.28
C GLY A 60 -2.89 17.96 19.68
N THR A 61 -2.42 16.94 18.98
CA THR A 61 -2.67 15.53 19.28
C THR A 61 -1.56 14.88 20.12
N THR A 62 -0.36 15.46 20.12
CA THR A 62 0.85 14.88 20.70
C THR A 62 0.73 14.50 22.18
N PRO A 63 0.14 15.32 23.07
CA PRO A 63 0.02 14.97 24.49
C PRO A 63 -0.81 13.72 24.74
N GLY A 64 -1.90 13.53 23.99
CA GLY A 64 -2.73 12.34 24.06
C GLY A 64 -2.00 11.10 23.55
N LEU A 65 -1.23 11.23 22.46
CA LEU A 65 -0.38 10.14 21.96
C LEU A 65 0.68 9.73 22.98
N ASN A 66 1.36 10.68 23.61
CA ASN A 66 2.33 10.44 24.67
C ASN A 66 1.69 9.77 25.89
N PHE A 67 0.48 10.18 26.24
CA PHE A 67 -0.29 9.61 27.35
C PHE A 67 -0.61 8.13 27.09
N ILE A 68 -1.11 7.79 25.91
CA ILE A 68 -1.39 6.41 25.52
C ILE A 68 -0.11 5.58 25.55
N TYR A 69 0.99 6.08 24.97
CA TYR A 69 2.27 5.37 24.89
C TYR A 69 2.83 5.05 26.29
N ALA A 70 2.80 6.00 27.21
CA ALA A 70 3.25 5.81 28.60
C ALA A 70 2.46 4.71 29.32
N HIS A 71 1.14 4.66 29.14
CA HIS A 71 0.28 3.63 29.72
C HIS A 71 0.49 2.25 29.07
N LEU A 72 0.75 2.18 27.77
CA LEU A 72 1.10 0.93 27.10
C LEU A 72 2.45 0.40 27.62
N ASN A 73 3.45 1.25 27.83
CA ASN A 73 4.72 0.86 28.44
C ASN A 73 4.52 0.23 29.83
N ARG A 74 3.68 0.84 30.70
CA ARG A 74 3.30 0.29 32.00
C ARG A 74 2.76 -1.14 31.84
N LEU A 75 1.84 -1.29 30.93
CA LEU A 75 1.14 -2.55 30.73
C LEU A 75 2.06 -3.63 30.15
N ILE A 76 2.88 -3.31 29.15
CA ILE A 76 3.87 -4.23 28.57
C ILE A 76 4.78 -4.79 29.68
N ARG A 77 5.28 -3.90 30.55
CA ARG A 77 6.12 -4.31 31.68
C ARG A 77 5.41 -5.21 32.70
N ALA A 78 4.17 -4.85 33.05
CA ALA A 78 3.42 -5.58 34.07
C ALA A 78 3.03 -6.99 33.61
N ARG A 79 2.82 -7.20 32.31
CA ARG A 79 2.23 -8.43 31.74
C ARG A 79 3.08 -9.12 30.69
N ASP A 80 4.31 -8.66 30.41
CA ASP A 80 5.25 -9.16 29.37
C ASP A 80 4.61 -9.27 27.99
N LEU A 81 3.96 -8.22 27.51
CA LEU A 81 3.19 -8.21 26.28
C LEU A 81 4.06 -7.88 25.06
N ASP A 82 3.59 -8.35 23.90
CA ASP A 82 4.14 -8.03 22.58
C ASP A 82 3.20 -7.02 21.91
N ILE A 83 3.59 -5.75 21.92
CA ILE A 83 2.76 -4.65 21.41
C ILE A 83 3.54 -3.84 20.39
N ILE A 84 2.88 -3.46 19.27
CA ILE A 84 3.31 -2.36 18.40
C ILE A 84 2.31 -1.22 18.47
N TYR A 85 2.79 -0.01 18.17
CA TYR A 85 2.02 1.22 18.27
C TYR A 85 1.85 1.87 16.91
N ILE A 86 0.61 2.06 16.47
CA ILE A 86 0.28 2.77 15.23
C ILE A 86 -0.23 4.17 15.59
N CYS A 87 0.49 5.17 15.10
CA CYS A 87 0.14 6.58 15.23
C CYS A 87 -0.70 7.01 14.01
N GLY A 88 -2.02 6.81 14.07
CA GLY A 88 -2.95 7.19 13.00
C GLY A 88 -2.88 8.69 12.69
N PRO A 89 -3.01 9.60 13.68
CA PRO A 89 -2.74 11.00 13.45
C PRO A 89 -1.22 11.25 13.33
N GLY A 90 -0.62 10.82 12.21
CA GLY A 90 0.83 10.81 11.98
C GLY A 90 1.52 12.17 12.14
N HIS A 91 0.76 13.26 12.04
CA HIS A 91 1.26 14.60 12.39
C HIS A 91 1.67 14.72 13.87
N GLY A 92 1.29 13.79 14.74
CA GLY A 92 1.82 13.64 16.09
C GLY A 92 3.22 13.02 16.17
N GLY A 93 3.98 13.02 15.09
CA GLY A 93 5.35 12.51 14.98
C GLY A 93 6.30 12.92 16.12
N PRO A 94 6.24 14.15 16.68
CA PRO A 94 7.08 14.53 17.83
C PRO A 94 6.92 13.57 19.02
N GLY A 95 5.68 13.09 19.25
CA GLY A 95 5.41 12.13 20.33
C GLY A 95 6.03 10.77 20.06
N MET A 96 5.94 10.27 18.84
CA MET A 96 6.54 8.98 18.48
C MET A 96 8.07 9.00 18.66
N VAL A 97 8.73 10.05 18.14
CA VAL A 97 10.18 10.24 18.30
C VAL A 97 10.57 10.39 19.78
N ALA A 98 9.82 11.19 20.55
CA ALA A 98 10.07 11.40 21.97
C ALA A 98 10.02 10.08 22.76
N ASN A 99 8.99 9.26 22.56
CA ASN A 99 8.82 8.01 23.27
C ASN A 99 9.89 6.97 22.90
N THR A 100 10.23 6.84 21.61
CA THR A 100 11.29 5.91 21.17
C THR A 100 12.68 6.35 21.65
N TYR A 101 12.90 7.64 21.85
CA TYR A 101 14.10 8.17 22.50
C TYR A 101 14.10 7.83 24.00
N LEU A 102 13.01 8.08 24.72
CA LEU A 102 12.89 7.79 26.15
C LEU A 102 13.06 6.29 26.47
N GLU A 103 12.61 5.39 25.61
CA GLU A 103 12.82 3.96 25.76
C GLU A 103 14.19 3.48 25.26
N GLY A 104 15.03 4.37 24.72
CA GLY A 104 16.39 4.14 24.25
C GLY A 104 16.54 3.51 22.88
N THR A 105 15.46 3.09 22.23
CA THR A 105 15.52 2.49 20.90
C THR A 105 16.07 3.46 19.87
N TYR A 106 15.68 4.73 19.95
CA TYR A 106 16.13 5.76 19.01
C TYR A 106 17.67 5.90 19.02
N SER A 107 18.28 5.97 20.21
CA SER A 107 19.73 6.11 20.37
C SER A 107 20.50 4.84 20.03
N GLU A 108 19.90 3.66 20.19
CA GLU A 108 20.50 2.39 19.74
C GLU A 108 20.61 2.34 18.20
N ILE A 109 19.61 2.86 17.49
CA ILE A 109 19.59 2.90 16.02
C ILE A 109 20.43 4.06 15.50
N TYR A 110 20.38 5.20 16.15
CA TYR A 110 21.09 6.42 15.80
C TYR A 110 22.06 6.84 16.91
N PRO A 111 23.24 6.21 17.05
CA PRO A 111 24.14 6.45 18.17
C PRO A 111 24.65 7.89 18.30
N ASN A 112 24.57 8.66 17.23
CA ASN A 112 24.89 10.09 17.24
C ASN A 112 23.84 10.95 17.97
N ILE A 113 22.65 10.39 18.25
CA ILE A 113 21.60 10.96 19.08
C ILE A 113 21.64 10.23 20.42
N SER A 114 22.65 10.51 21.23
CA SER A 114 22.87 9.84 22.52
C SER A 114 21.83 10.21 23.58
N GLU A 115 21.65 9.35 24.60
CA GLU A 115 20.75 9.61 25.73
C GLU A 115 21.44 10.56 26.75
N ASP A 116 21.73 11.81 26.33
CA ASP A 116 22.32 12.86 27.16
C ASP A 116 21.97 14.25 26.61
N ALA A 117 22.46 15.33 27.22
CA ALA A 117 22.15 16.71 26.83
C ALA A 117 22.54 17.02 25.36
N GLU A 118 23.65 16.47 24.89
CA GLU A 118 24.09 16.67 23.49
C GLU A 118 23.20 15.89 22.50
N GLY A 119 22.87 14.63 22.82
CA GLY A 119 21.94 13.86 22.03
C GLY A 119 20.53 14.48 22.01
N MET A 120 20.05 15.00 23.16
CA MET A 120 18.78 15.71 23.24
C MET A 120 18.79 16.98 22.37
N ARG A 121 19.88 17.75 22.37
CA ARG A 121 20.07 18.90 21.49
C ARG A 121 19.98 18.52 20.03
N LYS A 122 20.63 17.43 19.63
CA LYS A 122 20.58 16.92 18.25
C LYS A 122 19.20 16.40 17.88
N LEU A 123 18.52 15.70 18.82
CA LEU A 123 17.14 15.23 18.64
C LEU A 123 16.20 16.40 18.34
N PHE A 124 16.31 17.49 19.11
CA PHE A 124 15.49 18.69 18.88
C PHE A 124 15.81 19.33 17.54
N ARG A 125 17.09 19.51 17.25
CA ARG A 125 17.54 20.16 16.03
C ARG A 125 17.10 19.47 14.77
N GLN A 126 17.22 18.13 14.69
CA GLN A 126 16.94 17.36 13.46
C GLN A 126 15.47 17.33 13.07
N PHE A 127 14.55 17.47 14.03
CA PHE A 127 13.12 17.38 13.79
C PHE A 127 12.63 18.50 12.87
N SER A 128 12.03 18.12 11.76
CA SER A 128 11.54 19.05 10.71
C SER A 128 12.54 20.12 10.28
N PHE A 129 13.81 19.74 10.17
CA PHE A 129 14.92 20.60 9.83
C PHE A 129 15.67 20.06 8.60
N PRO A 130 16.27 20.91 7.75
CA PRO A 130 17.00 20.47 6.57
C PRO A 130 18.09 19.41 6.90
N GLY A 131 18.03 18.25 6.24
CA GLY A 131 18.93 17.13 6.50
C GLY A 131 18.58 16.29 7.74
N GLY A 132 17.45 16.58 8.40
CA GLY A 132 16.92 15.82 9.53
C GLY A 132 15.73 14.93 9.13
N ILE A 133 14.84 14.69 10.11
CA ILE A 133 13.65 13.83 9.97
C ILE A 133 12.39 14.65 9.69
N PRO A 134 11.35 14.04 9.06
CA PRO A 134 10.09 14.73 8.80
C PRO A 134 9.28 15.00 10.09
N SER A 135 8.26 15.87 9.98
CA SER A 135 7.39 16.23 11.10
C SER A 135 6.30 15.20 11.42
N HIS A 136 6.10 14.22 10.56
CA HIS A 136 5.13 13.13 10.72
C HIS A 136 5.83 11.84 11.13
N ALA A 137 5.06 10.88 11.63
CA ALA A 137 5.55 9.51 11.79
C ALA A 137 6.06 8.99 10.46
N ALA A 138 7.24 8.41 10.42
CA ALA A 138 7.94 8.08 9.18
C ALA A 138 8.77 6.79 9.34
N PRO A 139 9.25 6.20 8.24
CA PRO A 139 10.13 5.04 8.30
C PRO A 139 11.40 5.26 9.14
N ASP A 140 11.89 6.50 9.20
CA ASP A 140 13.05 6.91 10.02
C ASP A 140 12.82 6.71 11.52
N THR A 141 11.57 6.73 11.97
CA THR A 141 11.25 6.55 13.40
C THR A 141 11.11 5.07 13.72
N PRO A 142 11.93 4.51 14.62
CA PRO A 142 11.80 3.13 15.08
C PRO A 142 10.40 2.83 15.60
N GLY A 143 9.90 1.62 15.33
CA GLY A 143 8.56 1.21 15.75
C GLY A 143 7.41 1.67 14.84
N SER A 144 7.64 2.59 13.91
CA SER A 144 6.62 3.04 12.97
C SER A 144 6.46 2.06 11.80
N ILE A 145 5.21 1.67 11.51
CA ILE A 145 4.81 0.96 10.28
C ILE A 145 3.76 1.75 9.49
N HIS A 146 3.45 2.98 9.92
CA HIS A 146 2.40 3.80 9.33
C HIS A 146 2.83 5.26 9.34
N GLU A 147 2.63 5.97 8.23
CA GLU A 147 3.06 7.36 8.09
C GLU A 147 1.96 8.34 8.55
N GLY A 148 0.72 8.13 8.19
CA GLY A 148 -0.43 8.90 8.66
C GLY A 148 -0.42 10.38 8.30
N GLY A 149 0.27 10.79 7.28
CA GLY A 149 0.16 12.13 6.69
C GLY A 149 -1.10 12.25 5.86
N GLU A 150 -1.39 11.24 5.07
CA GLU A 150 -2.72 11.00 4.52
C GLU A 150 -3.53 10.15 5.50
N LEU A 151 -4.68 10.66 5.93
CA LEU A 151 -5.49 10.05 6.98
C LEU A 151 -6.45 8.99 6.42
N GLY A 152 -6.76 7.98 7.24
CA GLY A 152 -7.78 6.98 6.96
C GLY A 152 -7.30 5.53 6.89
N TYR A 153 -6.01 5.28 6.97
CA TYR A 153 -5.44 3.93 6.75
C TYR A 153 -4.85 3.28 8.01
N ALA A 154 -4.84 3.99 9.14
CA ALA A 154 -4.23 3.50 10.38
C ALA A 154 -4.84 2.17 10.84
N LEU A 155 -6.17 2.10 10.88
CA LEU A 155 -6.88 0.95 11.43
C LEU A 155 -6.78 -0.29 10.53
N VAL A 156 -6.83 -0.14 9.21
CA VAL A 156 -6.64 -1.27 8.28
C VAL A 156 -5.20 -1.81 8.34
N HIS A 157 -4.18 -0.94 8.47
CA HIS A 157 -2.80 -1.37 8.69
C HIS A 157 -2.68 -2.15 10.01
N ALA A 158 -3.38 -1.73 11.07
CA ALA A 158 -3.38 -2.43 12.34
C ALA A 158 -3.95 -3.85 12.21
N TYR A 159 -5.06 -4.02 11.50
CA TYR A 159 -5.64 -5.34 11.25
C TYR A 159 -4.72 -6.20 10.39
N GLY A 160 -4.17 -5.65 9.30
CA GLY A 160 -3.19 -6.34 8.47
C GLY A 160 -1.98 -6.83 9.27
N ALA A 161 -1.47 -6.00 10.18
CA ALA A 161 -0.36 -6.35 11.08
C ALA A 161 -0.72 -7.45 12.08
N ALA A 162 -1.98 -7.54 12.49
CA ALA A 162 -2.43 -8.56 13.45
C ALA A 162 -2.63 -9.95 12.82
N PHE A 163 -2.92 -10.02 11.51
CA PHE A 163 -3.16 -11.31 10.84
C PHE A 163 -1.94 -12.23 10.93
N ASP A 164 -2.18 -13.48 11.31
CA ASP A 164 -1.15 -14.52 11.49
C ASP A 164 -0.02 -14.18 12.49
N ASN A 165 -0.26 -13.23 13.39
CA ASN A 165 0.65 -12.86 14.48
C ASN A 165 -0.04 -13.07 15.84
N PRO A 166 -0.27 -14.30 16.29
CA PRO A 166 -1.21 -14.66 17.37
C PRO A 166 -0.92 -14.00 18.73
N ASP A 167 0.33 -13.67 19.01
CA ASP A 167 0.73 -13.07 20.29
C ASP A 167 0.85 -11.54 20.21
N LEU A 168 0.77 -10.98 19.01
CA LEU A 168 0.89 -9.54 18.78
C LEU A 168 -0.40 -8.81 19.14
N ILE A 169 -0.25 -7.68 19.80
CA ILE A 169 -1.33 -6.73 20.01
C ILE A 169 -0.95 -5.43 19.29
N VAL A 170 -1.82 -4.97 18.43
CA VAL A 170 -1.62 -3.73 17.70
C VAL A 170 -2.46 -2.62 18.32
N ALA A 171 -1.82 -1.74 19.07
CA ALA A 171 -2.47 -0.55 19.60
C ALA A 171 -2.52 0.53 18.51
N CYS A 172 -3.72 0.81 18.01
CA CYS A 172 -3.93 1.76 16.92
C CYS A 172 -4.64 3.01 17.43
N VAL A 173 -3.96 4.14 17.43
CA VAL A 173 -4.61 5.41 17.73
C VAL A 173 -5.26 5.95 16.45
N VAL A 174 -6.56 6.18 16.51
CA VAL A 174 -7.36 6.81 15.46
C VAL A 174 -7.66 8.24 15.88
N GLY A 175 -7.27 9.22 15.08
CA GLY A 175 -7.65 10.61 15.30
C GLY A 175 -9.14 10.85 14.99
N ASP A 176 -9.77 11.74 15.74
CA ASP A 176 -11.19 12.07 15.51
C ASP A 176 -11.45 12.75 14.15
N GLY A 177 -10.48 13.47 13.61
CA GLY A 177 -10.51 13.97 12.25
C GLY A 177 -10.30 12.87 11.20
N GLU A 178 -9.42 11.92 11.47
CA GLU A 178 -9.20 10.72 10.65
C GLU A 178 -10.46 9.86 10.56
N ALA A 179 -11.21 9.76 11.65
CA ALA A 179 -12.46 9.00 11.72
C ALA A 179 -13.56 9.51 10.77
N GLU A 180 -13.42 10.73 10.21
CA GLU A 180 -14.33 11.28 9.19
C GLU A 180 -14.02 10.79 7.76
N THR A 181 -12.88 10.16 7.53
CA THR A 181 -12.50 9.69 6.19
C THR A 181 -13.27 8.44 5.80
N GLY A 182 -13.61 8.30 4.50
CA GLY A 182 -14.30 7.12 3.99
C GLY A 182 -13.56 5.81 4.26
N PRO A 183 -12.23 5.72 3.99
CA PRO A 183 -11.47 4.51 4.27
C PRO A 183 -11.51 4.09 5.75
N LEU A 184 -11.39 5.05 6.69
CA LEU A 184 -11.46 4.69 8.11
C LEU A 184 -12.87 4.29 8.54
N ALA A 185 -13.90 4.95 8.03
CA ALA A 185 -15.29 4.58 8.34
C ALA A 185 -15.60 3.13 7.96
N ALA A 186 -15.08 2.65 6.82
CA ALA A 186 -15.18 1.25 6.42
C ALA A 186 -14.28 0.32 7.27
N SER A 187 -13.15 0.81 7.76
CA SER A 187 -12.14 0.01 8.48
C SER A 187 -12.65 -0.63 9.77
N TRP A 188 -13.68 -0.07 10.39
CA TRP A 188 -14.31 -0.65 11.58
C TRP A 188 -14.88 -2.05 11.35
N HIS A 189 -15.21 -2.42 10.11
CA HIS A 189 -15.65 -3.77 9.74
C HIS A 189 -14.54 -4.82 9.79
N SER A 190 -13.27 -4.42 9.86
CA SER A 190 -12.12 -5.35 9.83
C SER A 190 -12.11 -6.36 10.98
N ASN A 191 -12.79 -6.08 12.09
CA ASN A 191 -12.95 -7.01 13.21
C ASN A 191 -13.68 -8.31 12.81
N LYS A 192 -14.46 -8.30 11.71
CA LYS A 192 -15.19 -9.44 11.16
C LYS A 192 -14.29 -10.43 10.41
N PHE A 193 -13.02 -10.11 10.26
CA PHE A 193 -12.01 -10.90 9.55
C PHE A 193 -10.83 -11.31 10.44
N LEU A 194 -10.88 -10.97 11.73
CA LEU A 194 -9.83 -11.25 12.70
C LEU A 194 -10.19 -12.51 13.51
N ASN A 195 -9.49 -13.62 13.25
CA ASN A 195 -9.71 -14.89 13.96
C ASN A 195 -8.90 -14.91 15.27
N PRO A 196 -9.53 -14.87 16.45
CA PRO A 196 -8.84 -14.83 17.74
C PRO A 196 -8.01 -16.08 18.06
N ALA A 197 -8.24 -17.18 17.35
CA ALA A 197 -7.48 -18.42 17.57
C ALA A 197 -6.06 -18.35 16.98
N ARG A 198 -5.90 -17.68 15.84
CA ARG A 198 -4.63 -17.68 15.07
C ARG A 198 -4.05 -16.30 14.80
N ASP A 199 -4.88 -15.27 14.85
CA ASP A 199 -4.46 -13.89 14.63
C ASP A 199 -4.13 -13.22 15.96
N GLY A 200 -3.49 -12.06 15.91
CA GLY A 200 -3.26 -11.19 17.06
C GLY A 200 -4.53 -10.49 17.53
N ALA A 201 -4.37 -9.38 18.20
CA ALA A 201 -5.48 -8.51 18.56
C ALA A 201 -5.20 -7.07 18.11
N VAL A 202 -6.25 -6.35 17.75
CA VAL A 202 -6.19 -4.90 17.52
C VAL A 202 -6.90 -4.20 18.65
N LEU A 203 -6.27 -3.19 19.24
CA LEU A 203 -6.85 -2.28 20.20
C LEU A 203 -7.02 -0.91 19.55
N PRO A 204 -8.19 -0.59 18.98
CA PRO A 204 -8.46 0.76 18.51
C PRO A 204 -8.60 1.73 19.69
N ILE A 205 -7.95 2.89 19.58
CA ILE A 205 -8.05 3.98 20.55
C ILE A 205 -8.46 5.24 19.80
N LEU A 206 -9.76 5.55 19.82
CA LEU A 206 -10.28 6.77 19.23
C LEU A 206 -9.94 7.97 20.13
N HIS A 207 -9.02 8.80 19.69
CA HIS A 207 -8.60 9.99 20.41
C HIS A 207 -9.45 11.19 20.01
N LEU A 208 -10.44 11.51 20.82
CA LEU A 208 -11.35 12.64 20.65
C LEU A 208 -10.79 13.89 21.32
N ASN A 209 -10.05 14.70 20.59
CA ASN A 209 -9.62 16.02 21.04
C ASN A 209 -10.56 17.16 20.59
N GLY A 210 -11.55 16.85 19.77
CA GLY A 210 -12.69 17.69 19.40
C GLY A 210 -12.46 18.64 18.23
N TYR A 211 -11.24 18.75 17.69
CA TYR A 211 -10.94 19.71 16.62
C TYR A 211 -9.98 19.18 15.57
N LYS A 212 -10.22 19.54 14.31
CA LYS A 212 -9.30 19.42 13.16
C LYS A 212 -8.32 20.60 13.09
N ILE A 213 -7.88 20.95 11.88
CA ILE A 213 -6.98 22.10 11.63
C ILE A 213 -7.63 23.43 12.02
N ALA A 214 -8.93 23.61 11.72
CA ALA A 214 -9.66 24.86 11.95
C ALA A 214 -11.11 24.66 12.44
N ASN A 215 -11.64 23.43 12.33
CA ASN A 215 -13.04 23.13 12.63
C ASN A 215 -13.18 22.04 13.70
N PRO A 216 -14.33 21.96 14.39
CA PRO A 216 -14.64 20.81 15.22
C PRO A 216 -14.75 19.54 14.39
N THR A 217 -14.52 18.39 15.03
CA THR A 217 -14.73 17.06 14.43
C THR A 217 -16.16 16.59 14.63
N VAL A 218 -16.66 15.74 13.71
CA VAL A 218 -18.02 15.20 13.78
C VAL A 218 -18.21 14.38 15.06
N LEU A 219 -17.35 13.38 15.27
CA LEU A 219 -17.44 12.52 16.47
C LEU A 219 -17.13 13.25 17.77
N GLY A 220 -16.31 14.32 17.73
CA GLY A 220 -16.04 15.17 18.90
C GLY A 220 -17.27 15.93 19.40
N ARG A 221 -18.37 15.98 18.62
CA ARG A 221 -19.63 16.61 18.99
C ARG A 221 -20.74 15.60 19.30
N ALA A 222 -20.47 14.30 19.09
CA ALA A 222 -21.41 13.24 19.46
C ALA A 222 -21.39 12.99 20.97
N GLY A 223 -22.55 12.67 21.53
CA GLY A 223 -22.69 12.25 22.92
C GLY A 223 -22.14 10.86 23.17
N ASP A 224 -21.89 10.52 24.42
CA ASP A 224 -21.33 9.19 24.78
C ASP A 224 -22.28 8.05 24.40
N ASP A 225 -23.58 8.25 24.56
CA ASP A 225 -24.57 7.23 24.17
C ASP A 225 -24.61 7.01 22.68
N ASP A 226 -24.50 8.08 21.86
CA ASP A 226 -24.42 7.96 20.40
C ASP A 226 -23.16 7.21 19.97
N LEU A 227 -22.00 7.54 20.55
CA LEU A 227 -20.74 6.86 20.27
C LEU A 227 -20.78 5.40 20.71
N ARG A 228 -21.38 5.12 21.87
CA ARG A 228 -21.56 3.74 22.37
C ARG A 228 -22.36 2.92 21.37
N HIS A 229 -23.53 3.39 20.97
CA HIS A 229 -24.38 2.67 20.01
C HIS A 229 -23.71 2.50 18.66
N LEU A 230 -22.97 3.51 18.19
CA LEU A 230 -22.22 3.44 16.94
C LEU A 230 -21.19 2.29 16.96
N PHE A 231 -20.34 2.24 17.98
CA PHE A 231 -19.28 1.24 18.05
C PHE A 231 -19.79 -0.15 18.45
N GLU A 232 -20.81 -0.23 19.28
CA GLU A 232 -21.52 -1.50 19.54
C GLU A 232 -22.15 -2.06 18.26
N GLY A 233 -22.69 -1.21 17.38
CA GLY A 233 -23.19 -1.58 16.05
C GLY A 233 -22.11 -2.11 15.11
N TYR A 234 -20.88 -1.60 15.20
CA TYR A 234 -19.73 -2.16 14.49
C TYR A 234 -19.19 -3.46 15.13
N GLY A 235 -19.71 -3.89 16.29
CA GLY A 235 -19.27 -5.10 16.97
C GLY A 235 -18.09 -4.90 17.94
N TYR A 236 -17.91 -3.68 18.46
CA TYR A 236 -16.95 -3.39 19.53
C TYR A 236 -17.61 -3.29 20.90
N GLU A 237 -16.79 -3.37 21.96
CA GLU A 237 -17.12 -3.02 23.34
C GLU A 237 -16.36 -1.71 23.67
N PRO A 238 -17.01 -0.52 23.61
CA PRO A 238 -16.34 0.76 23.83
C PRO A 238 -16.19 1.08 25.32
N PHE A 239 -14.97 1.42 25.72
CA PHE A 239 -14.59 1.92 27.03
C PHE A 239 -14.26 3.40 26.94
N PHE A 240 -14.80 4.22 27.85
CA PHE A 240 -14.60 5.66 27.85
C PHE A 240 -13.57 6.07 28.91
N VAL A 241 -12.63 6.94 28.52
CA VAL A 241 -11.70 7.65 29.36
C VAL A 241 -11.84 9.13 29.05
N ASP A 242 -12.34 9.92 29.98
CA ASP A 242 -12.73 11.31 29.73
C ASP A 242 -12.27 12.23 30.87
N GLY A 243 -11.72 13.39 30.51
CA GLY A 243 -11.32 14.43 31.45
C GLY A 243 -10.15 15.29 30.98
N HIS A 244 -9.59 16.02 31.93
CA HIS A 244 -8.46 16.92 31.70
C HIS A 244 -7.48 16.98 32.89
N GLU A 245 -7.89 16.49 34.08
CA GLU A 245 -7.02 16.46 35.25
C GLU A 245 -6.09 15.22 35.17
N PRO A 246 -4.77 15.41 35.08
CA PRO A 246 -3.83 14.31 34.84
C PRO A 246 -3.98 13.13 35.81
N ARG A 247 -4.12 13.41 37.11
CA ARG A 247 -4.25 12.38 38.13
C ARG A 247 -5.43 11.46 37.88
N ASP A 248 -6.59 12.03 37.57
CA ASP A 248 -7.82 11.27 37.36
C ASP A 248 -7.75 10.49 36.03
N MET A 249 -7.20 11.13 34.99
CA MET A 249 -7.02 10.49 33.67
C MET A 249 -6.08 9.31 33.74
N HIS A 250 -4.96 9.39 34.46
CA HIS A 250 -4.04 8.27 34.66
C HIS A 250 -4.72 7.10 35.37
N GLN A 251 -5.51 7.35 36.42
CA GLN A 251 -6.26 6.30 37.09
C GLN A 251 -7.29 5.62 36.20
N GLN A 252 -8.09 6.42 35.45
CA GLN A 252 -9.08 5.89 34.53
C GLN A 252 -8.42 5.04 33.42
N MET A 253 -7.35 5.54 32.79
CA MET A 253 -6.68 4.86 31.69
C MET A 253 -6.04 3.54 32.18
N ALA A 254 -5.41 3.54 33.34
CA ALA A 254 -4.82 2.33 33.91
C ALA A 254 -5.90 1.26 34.18
N ALA A 255 -6.97 1.62 34.85
CA ALA A 255 -8.10 0.71 35.12
C ALA A 255 -8.74 0.18 33.84
N THR A 256 -8.90 1.04 32.84
CA THR A 256 -9.50 0.69 31.53
C THR A 256 -8.61 -0.29 30.78
N LEU A 257 -7.32 -0.01 30.65
CA LEU A 257 -6.39 -0.90 29.97
C LEU A 257 -6.29 -2.27 30.64
N ASP A 258 -6.23 -2.33 31.97
CA ASP A 258 -6.18 -3.60 32.68
C ASP A 258 -7.40 -4.48 32.35
N ARG A 259 -8.61 -3.91 32.35
CA ARG A 259 -9.85 -4.61 31.97
C ARG A 259 -9.86 -5.03 30.48
N ILE A 260 -9.42 -4.17 29.61
CA ILE A 260 -9.37 -4.44 28.15
C ILE A 260 -8.45 -5.62 27.87
N PHE A 261 -7.29 -5.67 28.50
CA PHE A 261 -6.35 -6.76 28.30
C PHE A 261 -6.85 -8.08 28.87
N ASP A 262 -7.52 -8.06 30.01
CA ASP A 262 -8.18 -9.23 30.52
C ASP A 262 -9.25 -9.74 29.54
N ARG A 263 -10.01 -8.82 28.91
CA ARG A 263 -11.01 -9.15 27.91
C ARG A 263 -10.38 -9.71 26.61
N ILE A 264 -9.31 -9.10 26.10
CA ILE A 264 -8.58 -9.63 24.93
C ILE A 264 -8.06 -11.05 25.21
N ARG A 265 -7.47 -11.28 26.37
CA ARG A 265 -6.95 -12.60 26.77
C ARG A 265 -8.07 -13.63 26.92
N GLU A 266 -9.21 -13.23 27.47
CA GLU A 266 -10.39 -14.09 27.54
C GLU A 266 -10.84 -14.53 26.15
N ILE A 267 -11.03 -13.58 25.21
CA ILE A 267 -11.45 -13.85 23.82
C ILE A 267 -10.47 -14.82 23.16
N GLN A 268 -9.16 -14.54 23.23
CA GLN A 268 -8.13 -15.38 22.60
C GLN A 268 -8.05 -16.77 23.24
N SER A 269 -8.10 -16.86 24.56
CA SER A 269 -8.04 -18.14 25.27
C SER A 269 -9.26 -19.03 24.95
N GLN A 270 -10.46 -18.46 24.98
CA GLN A 270 -11.67 -19.17 24.63
C GLN A 270 -11.60 -19.72 23.19
N ALA A 271 -11.12 -18.92 22.25
CA ALA A 271 -10.99 -19.33 20.85
C ALA A 271 -9.96 -20.46 20.68
N ARG A 272 -8.79 -20.32 21.31
CA ARG A 272 -7.69 -21.32 21.23
C ARG A 272 -8.05 -22.64 21.92
N ASP A 273 -8.88 -22.59 22.95
CA ASP A 273 -9.39 -23.77 23.65
C ASP A 273 -10.58 -24.43 22.92
N GLY A 274 -11.04 -23.89 21.79
CA GLY A 274 -12.24 -24.38 21.08
C GLY A 274 -13.55 -24.13 21.81
N LYS A 275 -13.55 -23.12 22.71
CA LYS A 275 -14.72 -22.74 23.53
C LYS A 275 -15.31 -21.39 23.14
N ALA A 276 -14.85 -20.82 22.01
CA ALA A 276 -15.38 -19.54 21.54
C ALA A 276 -16.91 -19.68 21.32
N PRO A 277 -17.69 -18.65 21.73
CA PRO A 277 -19.08 -18.58 21.36
C PRO A 277 -19.25 -18.53 19.83
N ASP A 278 -20.42 -18.93 19.35
CA ASP A 278 -20.74 -18.70 17.95
C ASP A 278 -20.75 -17.21 17.60
N GLY A 279 -20.31 -16.89 16.38
CA GLY A 279 -20.23 -15.52 15.86
C GLY A 279 -18.94 -14.77 16.20
N CYS A 280 -18.84 -13.54 15.71
CA CYS A 280 -17.69 -12.66 15.90
C CYS A 280 -17.62 -12.16 17.35
N PRO A 281 -16.48 -12.25 18.05
CA PRO A 281 -16.35 -11.70 19.38
C PRO A 281 -16.42 -10.16 19.35
N ARG A 282 -17.00 -9.56 20.40
CA ARG A 282 -16.95 -8.11 20.59
C ARG A 282 -15.59 -7.73 21.14
N TRP A 283 -14.76 -7.16 20.26
CA TRP A 283 -13.44 -6.69 20.65
C TRP A 283 -13.52 -5.37 21.41
N PRO A 284 -12.72 -5.19 22.47
CA PRO A 284 -12.69 -3.93 23.19
C PRO A 284 -12.04 -2.82 22.38
N MET A 285 -12.49 -1.58 22.61
CA MET A 285 -11.86 -0.35 22.11
C MET A 285 -11.93 0.77 23.15
N ILE A 286 -11.09 1.79 23.01
CA ILE A 286 -11.09 2.97 23.89
C ILE A 286 -11.61 4.18 23.13
N VAL A 287 -12.48 4.96 23.76
CA VAL A 287 -12.81 6.33 23.39
C VAL A 287 -12.13 7.25 24.41
N LEU A 288 -11.02 7.88 24.00
CA LEU A 288 -10.24 8.79 24.84
C LEU A 288 -10.60 10.24 24.54
N ARG A 289 -11.29 10.91 25.45
CA ARG A 289 -11.56 12.34 25.36
C ARG A 289 -10.52 13.11 26.17
N SER A 290 -9.77 13.98 25.51
CA SER A 290 -8.83 14.88 26.16
C SER A 290 -8.78 16.23 25.44
N PRO A 291 -8.37 17.33 26.09
CA PRO A 291 -8.24 18.63 25.43
C PRO A 291 -7.23 18.57 24.27
N LYS A 292 -7.56 19.17 23.13
CA LYS A 292 -6.58 19.38 22.07
C LYS A 292 -5.44 20.26 22.57
N GLY A 293 -4.20 19.77 22.40
CA GLY A 293 -3.02 20.47 22.94
C GLY A 293 -2.91 20.47 24.46
N TRP A 294 -3.43 19.44 25.11
CA TRP A 294 -3.43 19.21 26.54
C TRP A 294 -2.07 19.54 27.18
N THR A 295 -2.05 20.16 28.34
CA THR A 295 -0.87 20.70 29.05
C THR A 295 -0.09 21.80 28.32
N GLY A 296 -0.60 22.30 27.21
CA GLY A 296 -0.04 23.45 26.53
C GLY A 296 -0.54 24.79 27.08
N PRO A 297 -0.15 25.90 26.46
CA PRO A 297 -0.64 27.23 26.81
C PRO A 297 -2.16 27.29 26.71
N LYS A 298 -2.82 27.82 27.74
CA LYS A 298 -4.27 28.00 27.76
C LYS A 298 -4.70 29.08 26.77
N GLU A 299 -3.92 30.16 26.71
CA GLU A 299 -4.14 31.32 25.86
C GLU A 299 -2.82 31.88 25.31
N VAL A 300 -2.87 32.46 24.12
CA VAL A 300 -1.81 33.26 23.50
C VAL A 300 -2.46 34.51 22.89
N ASP A 301 -1.96 35.72 23.21
CA ASP A 301 -2.51 36.99 22.77
C ASP A 301 -4.02 37.16 23.06
N GLY A 302 -4.46 36.69 24.24
CA GLY A 302 -5.87 36.74 24.66
C GLY A 302 -6.78 35.80 23.91
N LYS A 303 -6.23 34.83 23.14
CA LYS A 303 -7.01 33.85 22.37
C LYS A 303 -6.83 32.45 22.94
N LYS A 304 -7.93 31.73 23.15
CA LYS A 304 -7.93 30.36 23.60
C LYS A 304 -7.09 29.47 22.65
N VAL A 305 -6.21 28.63 23.24
CA VAL A 305 -5.33 27.68 22.55
C VAL A 305 -5.63 26.26 23.00
N GLU A 306 -5.37 25.87 24.24
CA GLU A 306 -5.69 24.52 24.71
C GLU A 306 -7.20 24.24 24.62
N GLY A 307 -7.55 23.03 24.20
CA GLY A 307 -8.94 22.64 23.99
C GLY A 307 -9.59 23.36 22.80
N PHE A 308 -8.78 23.84 21.86
CA PHE A 308 -9.25 24.56 20.67
C PHE A 308 -8.34 24.31 19.45
N TRP A 309 -8.85 24.56 18.24
CA TRP A 309 -8.10 24.29 17.00
C TRP A 309 -6.74 25.00 16.91
N ARG A 310 -6.56 26.16 17.60
CA ARG A 310 -5.28 26.88 17.59
C ARG A 310 -4.11 26.10 18.19
N ALA A 311 -4.38 25.05 18.96
CA ALA A 311 -3.36 24.13 19.43
C ALA A 311 -2.90 23.12 18.37
N HIS A 312 -3.52 23.08 17.17
CA HIS A 312 -3.30 22.03 16.18
C HIS A 312 -1.83 21.88 15.77
N GLN A 313 -1.18 22.97 15.40
CA GLN A 313 0.22 22.98 14.95
C GLN A 313 1.15 23.52 16.03
N VAL A 314 1.58 24.78 15.87
CA VAL A 314 2.52 25.49 16.72
C VAL A 314 1.74 26.47 17.59
N PRO A 315 1.48 26.16 18.87
CA PRO A 315 0.63 26.98 19.72
C PRO A 315 1.15 28.42 19.94
N VAL A 316 2.46 28.59 20.03
CA VAL A 316 3.11 29.88 20.23
C VAL A 316 3.99 30.17 19.03
N SER A 317 3.58 31.07 18.18
CA SER A 317 4.36 31.53 17.03
C SER A 317 5.33 32.65 17.41
N ASN A 318 6.22 33.07 16.50
CA ASN A 318 7.11 34.23 16.61
C ASN A 318 7.99 34.27 17.89
N CYS A 319 8.27 33.09 18.49
CA CYS A 319 9.06 33.03 19.75
C CYS A 319 10.48 33.61 19.60
N ARG A 320 11.00 33.67 18.38
CA ARG A 320 12.34 34.19 18.09
C ARG A 320 12.38 35.69 18.13
N GLU A 321 11.36 36.36 17.62
CA GLU A 321 11.27 37.80 17.45
C GLU A 321 10.47 38.51 18.59
N ASN A 322 9.57 37.80 19.26
CA ASN A 322 8.67 38.30 20.28
C ASN A 322 9.03 37.78 21.67
N ASP A 323 9.48 38.66 22.57
CA ASP A 323 9.90 38.32 23.93
C ASP A 323 8.75 37.73 24.76
N GLY A 324 7.52 38.24 24.56
CA GLY A 324 6.33 37.75 25.25
C GLY A 324 6.01 36.30 24.84
N HIS A 325 6.06 35.98 23.55
CA HIS A 325 5.87 34.63 23.06
C HIS A 325 6.99 33.68 23.52
N ARG A 326 8.25 34.18 23.51
CA ARG A 326 9.40 33.39 24.03
C ARG A 326 9.25 33.09 25.52
N LYS A 327 8.74 34.05 26.29
CA LYS A 327 8.45 33.83 27.71
C LYS A 327 7.34 32.80 27.92
N ILE A 328 6.26 32.87 27.14
CA ILE A 328 5.19 31.86 27.19
C ILE A 328 5.74 30.46 26.89
N LEU A 329 6.59 30.33 25.85
CA LEU A 329 7.24 29.04 25.51
C LEU A 329 8.12 28.56 26.68
N GLU A 330 8.94 29.43 27.27
CA GLU A 330 9.81 29.07 28.40
C GLU A 330 8.99 28.62 29.60
N ASP A 331 7.95 29.35 29.98
CA ASP A 331 7.08 29.03 31.11
C ASP A 331 6.35 27.71 30.87
N TRP A 332 5.88 27.47 29.63
CA TRP A 332 5.27 26.22 29.26
C TRP A 332 6.24 25.04 29.41
N MET A 333 7.45 25.16 28.86
CA MET A 333 8.44 24.07 28.97
C MET A 333 8.87 23.85 30.42
N ARG A 334 9.05 24.93 31.23
CA ARG A 334 9.38 24.83 32.64
C ARG A 334 8.26 24.20 33.47
N SER A 335 6.99 24.32 33.05
CA SER A 335 5.87 23.69 33.74
C SER A 335 5.94 22.15 33.80
N TYR A 336 6.73 21.56 32.92
CA TYR A 336 7.00 20.11 32.96
C TYR A 336 8.04 19.73 34.04
N GLY A 337 8.80 20.67 34.61
CA GLY A 337 9.83 20.42 35.63
C GLY A 337 11.02 19.59 35.07
N PRO A 338 11.73 20.10 34.04
CA PRO A 338 12.80 19.30 33.41
C PRO A 338 13.89 18.84 34.36
N GLU A 339 14.17 19.55 35.46
CA GLU A 339 15.07 19.19 36.53
C GLU A 339 14.60 17.98 37.35
N ASP A 340 13.31 17.72 37.39
CA ASP A 340 12.72 16.52 38.00
C ASP A 340 12.70 15.34 37.08
N LEU A 341 12.84 15.55 35.76
CA LEU A 341 12.76 14.53 34.74
C LEU A 341 14.12 14.01 34.31
N PHE A 342 15.06 14.94 34.12
CA PHE A 342 16.40 14.65 33.62
C PHE A 342 17.49 14.98 34.65
N GLY A 343 18.61 14.24 34.56
CA GLY A 343 19.81 14.59 35.31
C GLY A 343 20.52 15.80 34.72
N ALA A 344 21.50 16.33 35.44
CA ALA A 344 22.33 17.46 34.98
C ALA A 344 23.09 17.15 33.68
N ASP A 345 23.30 15.86 33.37
CA ASP A 345 23.89 15.35 32.14
C ASP A 345 22.87 15.20 30.99
N GLY A 346 21.58 15.48 31.22
CA GLY A 346 20.50 15.34 30.29
C GLY A 346 19.91 13.94 30.17
N ARG A 347 20.38 12.95 30.91
CA ARG A 347 19.82 11.60 30.89
C ARG A 347 18.49 11.56 31.63
N LEU A 348 17.55 10.80 31.10
CA LEU A 348 16.30 10.50 31.79
C LEU A 348 16.63 9.85 33.15
N LYS A 349 15.98 10.29 34.22
CA LYS A 349 16.24 9.73 35.55
C LYS A 349 15.97 8.21 35.58
N PRO A 350 16.80 7.40 36.29
CA PRO A 350 16.71 5.94 36.25
C PRO A 350 15.33 5.38 36.61
N GLU A 351 14.66 6.00 37.58
CA GLU A 351 13.32 5.59 38.02
C GLU A 351 12.24 5.81 36.94
N LEU A 352 12.44 6.82 36.09
CA LEU A 352 11.55 7.06 34.93
C LEU A 352 11.92 6.12 33.79
N ARG A 353 13.21 5.93 33.51
CA ARG A 353 13.67 4.99 32.48
C ARG A 353 13.16 3.57 32.77
N ALA A 354 13.07 3.20 34.04
CA ALA A 354 12.53 1.93 34.48
C ALA A 354 11.04 1.72 34.11
N LEU A 355 10.27 2.73 33.72
CA LEU A 355 8.90 2.56 33.23
C LEU A 355 8.85 1.98 31.82
N ALA A 356 9.83 2.29 31.00
CA ALA A 356 9.92 1.72 29.65
C ALA A 356 10.24 0.22 29.70
N PRO A 357 9.69 -0.60 28.78
CA PRO A 357 10.07 -1.99 28.60
C PRO A 357 11.54 -2.13 28.21
N THR A 358 12.06 -3.37 28.18
CA THR A 358 13.42 -3.66 27.79
C THR A 358 13.49 -4.58 26.56
N GLY A 359 14.61 -4.53 25.83
CA GLY A 359 14.86 -5.37 24.67
C GLY A 359 13.76 -5.23 23.61
N LYS A 360 13.36 -6.32 23.01
CA LYS A 360 12.34 -6.38 21.95
C LYS A 360 10.91 -6.08 22.42
N ARG A 361 10.68 -5.96 23.74
CA ARG A 361 9.37 -5.57 24.29
C ARG A 361 9.12 -4.06 24.18
N ARG A 362 10.15 -3.25 23.95
CA ARG A 362 9.97 -1.83 23.63
C ARG A 362 9.22 -1.72 22.29
N MET A 363 8.23 -0.86 22.22
CA MET A 363 7.42 -0.72 21.00
C MET A 363 8.26 -0.26 19.81
N GLY A 364 9.26 0.59 20.02
CA GLY A 364 10.20 1.00 18.97
C GLY A 364 11.17 -0.10 18.52
N ALA A 365 11.48 -1.08 19.39
CA ALA A 365 12.40 -2.18 19.09
C ALA A 365 11.68 -3.50 18.76
N ASN A 366 10.35 -3.47 18.66
CA ASN A 366 9.56 -4.66 18.37
C ASN A 366 9.84 -5.15 16.94
N PRO A 367 10.21 -6.43 16.74
CA PRO A 367 10.53 -6.94 15.42
C PRO A 367 9.36 -6.91 14.44
N HIS A 368 8.08 -6.93 14.91
CA HIS A 368 6.93 -6.76 14.03
C HIS A 368 6.85 -5.37 13.40
N ALA A 369 7.43 -4.35 14.05
CA ALA A 369 7.56 -3.03 13.45
C ALA A 369 8.77 -2.89 12.51
N ASN A 370 9.52 -3.97 12.28
CA ASN A 370 10.58 -4.10 11.28
C ASN A 370 10.47 -5.52 10.66
N GLY A 371 9.34 -5.77 10.00
CA GLY A 371 8.88 -7.12 9.64
C GLY A 371 9.84 -7.94 8.79
N GLY A 372 10.75 -7.30 8.06
CA GLY A 372 11.82 -8.02 7.36
C GLY A 372 12.70 -8.87 8.29
N LEU A 373 12.76 -8.58 9.60
CA LEU A 373 13.40 -9.44 10.61
C LEU A 373 12.64 -10.75 10.86
N LEU A 374 11.34 -10.77 10.60
CA LEU A 374 10.44 -11.92 10.84
C LEU A 374 10.07 -12.66 9.56
N ARG A 375 10.41 -12.09 8.41
CA ARG A 375 10.06 -12.63 7.10
C ARG A 375 10.64 -14.05 6.95
N ARG A 376 9.80 -14.97 6.52
CA ARG A 376 10.18 -16.31 6.06
C ARG A 376 9.99 -16.36 4.56
N GLU A 377 10.90 -17.03 3.84
CA GLU A 377 10.78 -17.24 2.41
C GLU A 377 9.46 -17.94 2.08
N LEU A 378 8.84 -17.55 0.98
CA LEU A 378 7.63 -18.20 0.48
C LEU A 378 8.05 -19.49 -0.24
N ASP A 379 7.49 -20.64 0.20
CA ASP A 379 7.68 -21.91 -0.49
C ASP A 379 6.73 -21.99 -1.68
N THR A 380 7.29 -21.86 -2.87
CA THR A 380 6.51 -21.91 -4.12
C THR A 380 6.82 -23.18 -4.91
N PRO A 381 5.82 -23.77 -5.61
CA PRO A 381 6.04 -24.94 -6.47
C PRO A 381 6.83 -24.56 -7.73
N ASP A 382 7.37 -25.56 -8.41
CA ASP A 382 8.00 -25.37 -9.73
C ASP A 382 6.94 -24.99 -10.77
N ILE A 383 7.11 -23.85 -11.43
CA ILE A 383 6.19 -23.33 -12.45
C ILE A 383 6.04 -24.24 -13.66
N ILE A 384 7.05 -25.07 -13.99
CA ILE A 384 7.02 -26.01 -15.11
C ILE A 384 5.82 -26.97 -15.01
N GLY A 385 5.44 -27.35 -13.79
CA GLY A 385 4.32 -28.25 -13.53
C GLY A 385 2.94 -27.69 -13.91
N TYR A 386 2.84 -26.40 -14.19
CA TYR A 386 1.59 -25.69 -14.54
C TYR A 386 1.58 -25.20 -16.00
N ALA A 387 2.66 -25.44 -16.73
CA ALA A 387 2.83 -24.93 -18.08
C ALA A 387 1.71 -25.41 -19.03
N VAL A 388 1.24 -24.51 -19.86
CA VAL A 388 0.39 -24.85 -21.00
C VAL A 388 1.27 -25.37 -22.12
N GLU A 389 1.00 -26.58 -22.59
CA GLU A 389 1.73 -27.14 -23.72
C GLU A 389 1.31 -26.47 -25.03
N ILE A 390 2.29 -25.98 -25.80
CA ILE A 390 2.10 -25.28 -27.06
C ILE A 390 2.59 -26.19 -28.20
N GLY A 391 1.67 -26.87 -28.83
CA GLY A 391 2.01 -27.65 -30.04
C GLY A 391 2.18 -26.76 -31.26
N LYS A 392 1.13 -26.03 -31.63
CA LYS A 392 1.12 -25.01 -32.68
C LYS A 392 0.72 -23.67 -32.06
N ARG A 393 1.47 -22.60 -32.36
CA ARG A 393 1.23 -21.27 -31.80
C ARG A 393 -0.18 -20.76 -32.08
N GLY A 394 -0.86 -20.27 -31.04
CA GLY A 394 -2.22 -19.76 -31.15
C GLY A 394 -3.32 -20.80 -31.36
N SER A 395 -2.99 -22.11 -31.40
CA SER A 395 -4.00 -23.18 -31.59
C SER A 395 -4.61 -23.69 -30.29
N VAL A 396 -4.01 -23.34 -29.15
CA VAL A 396 -4.50 -23.67 -27.82
C VAL A 396 -5.01 -22.37 -27.20
N ALA A 397 -6.20 -22.42 -26.63
CA ALA A 397 -6.74 -21.33 -25.82
C ALA A 397 -6.67 -21.70 -24.33
N ALA A 398 -6.24 -20.76 -23.47
CA ALA A 398 -6.23 -20.94 -22.03
C ALA A 398 -6.64 -19.64 -21.32
N GLN A 399 -7.19 -19.80 -20.12
CA GLN A 399 -7.46 -18.69 -19.20
C GLN A 399 -6.21 -18.46 -18.34
N SER A 400 -5.44 -17.42 -18.64
CA SER A 400 -4.12 -17.20 -18.02
C SER A 400 -4.21 -17.10 -16.49
N THR A 401 -5.22 -16.43 -15.94
CA THR A 401 -5.42 -16.33 -14.50
C THR A 401 -5.89 -17.64 -13.84
N GLU A 402 -6.62 -18.51 -14.55
CA GLU A 402 -6.99 -19.85 -14.02
C GLU A 402 -5.74 -20.73 -13.87
N ILE A 403 -4.82 -20.64 -14.80
CA ILE A 403 -3.53 -21.36 -14.72
C ILE A 403 -2.71 -20.82 -13.53
N LEU A 404 -2.63 -19.51 -13.37
CA LEU A 404 -2.01 -18.89 -12.18
C LEU A 404 -2.73 -19.31 -10.89
N GLY A 405 -4.05 -19.42 -10.91
CA GLY A 405 -4.86 -19.90 -9.77
C GLY A 405 -4.47 -21.29 -9.28
N ARG A 406 -4.12 -22.22 -10.16
CA ARG A 406 -3.59 -23.55 -9.80
C ARG A 406 -2.25 -23.45 -9.10
N TYR A 407 -1.36 -22.59 -9.59
CA TYR A 407 -0.06 -22.34 -8.98
C TYR A 407 -0.23 -21.69 -7.58
N LEU A 408 -1.10 -20.69 -7.44
CA LEU A 408 -1.40 -20.03 -6.17
C LEU A 408 -2.05 -20.99 -5.15
N ARG A 409 -2.92 -21.89 -5.59
CA ARG A 409 -3.48 -22.98 -4.77
C ARG A 409 -2.37 -23.80 -4.09
N ASP A 410 -1.40 -24.25 -4.87
CA ASP A 410 -0.36 -25.12 -4.35
C ASP A 410 0.69 -24.33 -3.53
N THR A 411 0.92 -23.06 -3.88
CA THR A 411 1.65 -22.11 -3.02
C THR A 411 0.95 -21.96 -1.66
N MET A 412 -0.36 -21.81 -1.64
CA MET A 412 -1.15 -21.73 -0.40
C MET A 412 -0.97 -22.99 0.46
N LYS A 413 -1.09 -24.18 -0.12
CA LYS A 413 -0.90 -25.48 0.59
C LYS A 413 0.49 -25.61 1.20
N ARG A 414 1.55 -25.24 0.44
CA ARG A 414 2.93 -25.33 0.92
C ARG A 414 3.22 -24.40 2.11
N ASN A 415 2.52 -23.27 2.18
CA ASN A 415 2.71 -22.27 3.22
C ASN A 415 1.66 -22.32 4.33
N GLU A 416 0.81 -23.34 4.37
CA GLU A 416 -0.24 -23.51 5.39
C GLU A 416 0.35 -23.50 6.82
N ALA A 417 1.36 -24.32 7.06
CA ALA A 417 2.02 -24.41 8.38
C ALA A 417 2.82 -23.14 8.75
N ALA A 418 3.36 -22.43 7.75
CA ALA A 418 4.08 -21.19 7.95
C ALA A 418 3.14 -20.01 8.24
N ALA A 419 1.88 -20.12 7.85
CA ALA A 419 0.84 -19.12 7.97
C ALA A 419 1.32 -17.73 7.51
N ASN A 420 1.96 -17.64 6.32
CA ASN A 420 2.65 -16.44 5.86
C ASN A 420 2.22 -15.94 4.47
N PHE A 421 1.12 -16.48 3.92
CA PHE A 421 0.60 -16.06 2.61
C PHE A 421 -0.92 -15.93 2.64
N ARG A 422 -1.44 -14.80 2.13
CA ARG A 422 -2.88 -14.53 1.94
C ARG A 422 -3.15 -13.87 0.59
N ILE A 423 -4.35 -14.07 0.07
CA ILE A 423 -4.86 -13.39 -1.14
C ILE A 423 -5.93 -12.40 -0.69
N PHE A 424 -5.90 -11.20 -1.28
CA PHE A 424 -6.82 -10.10 -0.98
C PHE A 424 -7.55 -9.70 -2.26
N GLY A 425 -8.84 -9.39 -2.14
CA GLY A 425 -9.62 -8.93 -3.29
C GLY A 425 -11.01 -8.43 -2.89
N PRO A 426 -11.62 -7.52 -3.69
CA PRO A 426 -12.93 -6.96 -3.40
C PRO A 426 -14.06 -7.86 -3.94
N ASP A 427 -14.19 -9.10 -3.40
CA ASP A 427 -15.17 -10.11 -3.84
C ASP A 427 -14.99 -10.59 -5.29
N GLU A 428 -13.74 -10.62 -5.75
CA GLU A 428 -13.43 -10.87 -7.16
C GLU A 428 -12.62 -12.13 -7.44
N THR A 429 -12.28 -12.96 -6.45
CA THR A 429 -11.42 -14.14 -6.64
C THR A 429 -12.00 -15.11 -7.67
N GLU A 430 -13.30 -15.43 -7.59
CA GLU A 430 -13.97 -16.27 -8.58
C GLU A 430 -14.08 -15.57 -9.94
N SER A 431 -14.47 -14.30 -9.95
CA SER A 431 -14.61 -13.51 -11.18
C SER A 431 -13.28 -13.35 -11.91
N ASN A 432 -12.17 -13.26 -11.19
CA ASN A 432 -10.82 -13.18 -11.73
C ASN A 432 -10.23 -14.55 -12.13
N ARG A 433 -11.05 -15.61 -12.07
CA ARG A 433 -10.67 -16.99 -12.40
C ARG A 433 -9.58 -17.56 -11.50
N LEU A 434 -9.46 -17.03 -10.27
CA LEU A 434 -8.54 -17.58 -9.27
C LEU A 434 -9.21 -18.64 -8.37
N GLY A 435 -10.45 -19.02 -8.61
CA GLY A 435 -11.26 -19.93 -7.78
C GLY A 435 -10.60 -21.28 -7.45
N ARG A 436 -9.55 -21.69 -8.19
CA ARG A 436 -8.73 -22.86 -7.83
C ARG A 436 -8.10 -22.79 -6.45
N VAL A 437 -7.91 -21.58 -5.90
CA VAL A 437 -7.36 -21.40 -4.55
C VAL A 437 -8.29 -21.97 -3.48
N PHE A 438 -9.60 -22.04 -3.76
CA PHE A 438 -10.59 -22.61 -2.85
C PHE A 438 -10.51 -24.14 -2.73
N GLU A 439 -9.68 -24.81 -3.55
CA GLU A 439 -9.31 -26.21 -3.32
C GLU A 439 -8.29 -26.38 -2.18
N ALA A 440 -7.70 -25.29 -1.70
CA ALA A 440 -6.68 -25.26 -0.64
C ALA A 440 -7.14 -24.54 0.62
N THR A 441 -8.03 -23.58 0.52
CA THR A 441 -8.46 -22.70 1.62
C THR A 441 -9.83 -22.10 1.28
N ASP A 442 -10.42 -21.38 2.23
CA ASP A 442 -11.67 -20.65 2.06
C ASP A 442 -11.45 -19.14 2.23
N ARG A 443 -12.52 -18.35 2.05
CA ARG A 443 -12.60 -16.95 2.50
C ARG A 443 -12.67 -16.91 4.03
N VAL A 444 -11.96 -15.99 4.64
CA VAL A 444 -12.10 -15.78 6.09
C VAL A 444 -13.41 -15.05 6.40
N TRP A 445 -14.16 -15.58 7.37
CA TRP A 445 -15.42 -14.99 7.80
C TRP A 445 -15.70 -15.31 9.26
N MET A 446 -15.88 -14.28 10.10
CA MET A 446 -16.07 -14.46 11.55
C MET A 446 -17.51 -14.31 12.00
N GLU A 447 -18.41 -13.79 11.16
CA GLU A 447 -19.85 -13.74 11.45
C GLU A 447 -20.53 -15.08 11.15
N ASP A 448 -21.85 -15.14 11.22
CA ASP A 448 -22.63 -16.35 10.96
C ASP A 448 -22.41 -16.85 9.53
N ILE A 449 -22.29 -18.18 9.37
CA ILE A 449 -22.17 -18.87 8.09
C ILE A 449 -23.44 -19.67 7.88
N GLU A 450 -24.16 -19.36 6.79
CA GLU A 450 -25.41 -20.03 6.46
C GLU A 450 -25.14 -21.35 5.71
N PRO A 451 -26.05 -22.34 5.79
CA PRO A 451 -25.84 -23.66 5.19
C PRO A 451 -25.64 -23.68 3.66
N TYR A 452 -26.02 -22.60 2.97
CA TYR A 452 -25.87 -22.44 1.52
C TYR A 452 -24.65 -21.57 1.13
N ASP A 453 -23.93 -21.04 2.10
CA ASP A 453 -22.70 -20.32 1.83
C ASP A 453 -21.62 -21.31 1.37
N ILE A 454 -20.81 -20.88 0.40
CA ILE A 454 -19.74 -21.69 -0.15
C ILE A 454 -18.40 -20.99 0.04
N HIS A 455 -17.38 -21.79 0.36
CA HIS A 455 -16.03 -21.27 0.56
C HIS A 455 -15.92 -20.15 1.60
N LEU A 456 -16.69 -20.25 2.70
CA LEU A 456 -16.53 -19.43 3.89
C LEU A 456 -16.03 -20.28 5.06
N SER A 457 -15.04 -19.79 5.78
CA SER A 457 -14.48 -20.45 6.95
C SER A 457 -13.84 -19.46 7.90
N ARG A 458 -13.84 -19.73 9.19
CA ARG A 458 -13.09 -18.95 10.17
C ARG A 458 -11.57 -19.05 9.96
N ASP A 459 -11.11 -20.16 9.36
CA ASP A 459 -9.71 -20.44 9.08
C ASP A 459 -9.28 -20.16 7.64
N GLY A 460 -10.14 -19.51 6.84
CA GLY A 460 -9.84 -19.13 5.47
C GLY A 460 -8.62 -18.21 5.35
N ARG A 461 -8.01 -18.17 4.19
CA ARG A 461 -6.84 -17.33 3.90
C ARG A 461 -7.04 -16.38 2.72
N VAL A 462 -8.22 -16.40 2.12
CA VAL A 462 -8.66 -15.41 1.13
C VAL A 462 -9.43 -14.31 1.88
N MET A 463 -8.98 -13.08 1.72
CA MET A 463 -9.53 -11.89 2.39
C MET A 463 -10.38 -11.13 1.38
N GLU A 464 -11.69 -11.32 1.44
CA GLU A 464 -12.62 -10.64 0.53
C GLU A 464 -13.56 -9.71 1.28
N VAL A 465 -13.57 -8.47 0.83
CA VAL A 465 -14.54 -7.45 1.23
C VAL A 465 -14.68 -6.44 0.09
N LEU A 466 -15.89 -6.02 -0.22
CA LEU A 466 -16.15 -5.09 -1.33
C LEU A 466 -15.67 -3.66 -0.95
N SER A 467 -14.37 -3.55 -0.75
CA SER A 467 -13.66 -2.31 -0.45
C SER A 467 -12.16 -2.47 -0.76
N GLU A 468 -11.71 -1.88 -1.83
CA GLU A 468 -10.31 -1.86 -2.24
C GLU A 468 -9.43 -1.22 -1.17
N HIS A 469 -9.92 -0.20 -0.45
CA HIS A 469 -9.19 0.42 0.65
C HIS A 469 -8.85 -0.58 1.78
N LEU A 470 -9.81 -1.45 2.15
CA LEU A 470 -9.57 -2.46 3.18
C LEU A 470 -8.58 -3.51 2.67
N CYS A 471 -8.79 -4.02 1.45
CA CYS A 471 -7.91 -5.03 0.84
C CYS A 471 -6.47 -4.53 0.77
N GLN A 472 -6.26 -3.31 0.29
CA GLN A 472 -4.96 -2.66 0.20
C GLN A 472 -4.32 -2.50 1.59
N GLY A 473 -5.04 -1.91 2.53
CA GLY A 473 -4.49 -1.60 3.86
C GLY A 473 -4.19 -2.86 4.68
N TRP A 474 -5.03 -3.90 4.58
CA TRP A 474 -4.74 -5.20 5.19
C TRP A 474 -3.47 -5.82 4.61
N LEU A 475 -3.33 -5.80 3.27
CA LEU A 475 -2.12 -6.33 2.62
C LEU A 475 -0.89 -5.54 3.05
N GLU A 476 -0.94 -4.21 3.05
CA GLU A 476 0.20 -3.38 3.48
C GLU A 476 0.63 -3.71 4.92
N GLY A 477 -0.29 -3.73 5.88
CA GLY A 477 0.01 -4.10 7.27
C GLY A 477 0.58 -5.51 7.40
N TYR A 478 0.09 -6.45 6.60
CA TYR A 478 0.54 -7.84 6.55
C TYR A 478 1.98 -7.97 6.03
N LEU A 479 2.31 -7.25 4.93
CA LEU A 479 3.66 -7.19 4.37
C LEU A 479 4.65 -6.52 5.34
N LEU A 480 4.26 -5.40 5.94
CA LEU A 480 5.08 -4.61 6.87
C LEU A 480 5.46 -5.39 8.13
N THR A 481 4.73 -6.45 8.46
CA THR A 481 5.01 -7.37 9.57
C THR A 481 5.64 -8.70 9.14
N GLY A 482 6.13 -8.78 7.89
CA GLY A 482 6.99 -9.89 7.43
C GLY A 482 6.25 -11.05 6.76
N ARG A 483 5.06 -10.81 6.22
CA ARG A 483 4.23 -11.79 5.51
C ARG A 483 4.27 -11.56 4.00
N HIS A 484 3.56 -12.41 3.22
CA HIS A 484 3.46 -12.33 1.76
C HIS A 484 1.99 -12.27 1.34
N GLY A 485 1.72 -11.59 0.23
CA GLY A 485 0.35 -11.53 -0.30
C GLY A 485 0.26 -11.07 -1.73
N LEU A 486 -0.95 -11.20 -2.27
CA LEU A 486 -1.35 -10.79 -3.60
C LEU A 486 -2.70 -10.06 -3.51
N PHE A 487 -2.83 -8.91 -4.16
CA PHE A 487 -4.09 -8.20 -4.32
C PHE A 487 -4.59 -8.37 -5.76
N SER A 488 -5.71 -9.05 -5.93
CA SER A 488 -6.39 -9.22 -7.21
C SER A 488 -7.57 -8.27 -7.30
N CYS A 489 -7.62 -7.44 -8.35
CA CYS A 489 -8.63 -6.40 -8.55
C CYS A 489 -8.94 -6.21 -10.05
N TYR A 490 -10.14 -5.71 -10.37
CA TYR A 490 -10.43 -5.22 -11.71
C TYR A 490 -9.58 -3.98 -12.02
N GLU A 491 -9.08 -3.91 -13.25
CA GLU A 491 -8.15 -2.86 -13.66
C GLU A 491 -8.71 -1.44 -13.44
N ALA A 492 -9.96 -1.20 -13.79
CA ALA A 492 -10.57 0.13 -13.64
C ALA A 492 -10.76 0.56 -12.18
N PHE A 493 -10.96 -0.39 -11.25
CA PHE A 493 -11.27 -0.05 -9.86
C PHE A 493 -10.04 0.08 -8.96
N ILE A 494 -8.87 -0.35 -9.42
CA ILE A 494 -7.64 -0.17 -8.64
C ILE A 494 -7.31 1.31 -8.38
N HIS A 495 -7.85 2.23 -9.17
CA HIS A 495 -7.75 3.68 -8.95
C HIS A 495 -8.31 4.13 -7.60
N ILE A 496 -9.21 3.36 -6.99
CA ILE A 496 -9.73 3.65 -5.64
C ILE A 496 -8.59 3.73 -4.62
N VAL A 497 -7.47 3.03 -4.83
CA VAL A 497 -6.33 2.99 -3.91
C VAL A 497 -5.09 3.75 -4.41
N ASP A 498 -5.23 4.63 -5.39
CA ASP A 498 -4.13 5.43 -5.94
C ASP A 498 -3.28 6.11 -4.87
N SER A 499 -3.91 6.73 -3.89
CA SER A 499 -3.19 7.44 -2.84
C SER A 499 -2.53 6.50 -1.83
N MET A 500 -3.15 5.37 -1.49
CA MET A 500 -2.55 4.34 -0.63
C MET A 500 -1.32 3.74 -1.30
N PHE A 501 -1.44 3.32 -2.57
CA PHE A 501 -0.30 2.88 -3.37
C PHE A 501 0.83 3.92 -3.37
N ASN A 502 0.49 5.18 -3.56
CA ASN A 502 1.45 6.28 -3.61
C ASN A 502 2.23 6.41 -2.29
N GLN A 503 1.55 6.30 -1.14
CA GLN A 503 2.18 6.32 0.18
C GLN A 503 3.08 5.09 0.38
N HIS A 504 2.60 3.89 0.05
CA HIS A 504 3.39 2.66 0.19
C HIS A 504 4.68 2.71 -0.65
N ALA A 505 4.59 3.16 -1.91
CA ALA A 505 5.76 3.32 -2.78
C ALA A 505 6.77 4.34 -2.21
N LYS A 506 6.31 5.43 -1.60
CA LYS A 506 7.17 6.40 -0.92
C LYS A 506 7.77 5.85 0.37
N TRP A 507 7.00 5.07 1.13
CA TRP A 507 7.49 4.34 2.30
C TRP A 507 8.66 3.42 1.93
N LEU A 508 8.48 2.56 0.93
CA LEU A 508 9.52 1.66 0.43
C LEU A 508 10.77 2.41 -0.06
N LYS A 509 10.58 3.56 -0.72
CA LYS A 509 11.72 4.40 -1.14
C LYS A 509 12.57 4.81 0.06
N VAL A 510 11.95 5.25 1.16
CA VAL A 510 12.67 5.70 2.36
C VAL A 510 13.28 4.51 3.10
N THR A 511 12.53 3.41 3.29
CA THR A 511 13.05 2.22 4.01
C THR A 511 14.29 1.64 3.37
N ARG A 512 14.42 1.70 2.04
CA ARG A 512 15.62 1.23 1.31
C ARG A 512 16.86 2.09 1.53
N GLU A 513 16.70 3.32 1.97
CA GLU A 513 17.78 4.24 2.31
C GLU A 513 18.25 4.06 3.78
N LEU A 514 17.50 3.23 4.59
CA LEU A 514 17.75 3.01 6.01
C LEU A 514 18.34 1.61 6.26
N GLU A 515 19.63 1.52 6.56
CA GLU A 515 20.35 0.23 6.73
C GLU A 515 19.75 -0.69 7.80
N TRP A 516 19.12 -0.12 8.82
CA TRP A 516 18.51 -0.89 9.91
C TRP A 516 17.14 -1.47 9.55
N ARG A 517 16.43 -0.89 8.59
CA ARG A 517 15.19 -1.46 8.05
C ARG A 517 15.51 -2.69 7.21
N LYS A 518 14.81 -3.80 7.46
CA LYS A 518 15.01 -5.03 6.71
C LYS A 518 13.99 -5.18 5.61
N PRO A 519 14.42 -5.72 4.43
CA PRO A 519 13.53 -5.85 3.28
C PRO A 519 12.27 -6.65 3.60
N ILE A 520 11.11 -6.15 3.15
CA ILE A 520 9.81 -6.81 3.25
C ILE A 520 9.41 -7.41 1.89
N SER A 521 8.42 -8.29 1.89
CA SER A 521 7.85 -8.83 0.66
C SER A 521 7.22 -7.73 -0.19
N SER A 522 7.30 -7.86 -1.50
CA SER A 522 6.73 -6.87 -2.42
C SER A 522 5.21 -6.83 -2.35
N LEU A 523 4.66 -5.66 -2.58
CA LEU A 523 3.24 -5.46 -2.85
C LEU A 523 2.94 -5.88 -4.29
N ASN A 524 2.11 -6.90 -4.47
CA ASN A 524 1.81 -7.46 -5.78
C ASN A 524 0.35 -7.20 -6.15
N TYR A 525 0.10 -6.49 -7.24
CA TYR A 525 -1.21 -6.34 -7.86
C TYR A 525 -1.35 -7.29 -9.04
N LEU A 526 -2.47 -7.99 -9.11
CA LEU A 526 -2.95 -8.71 -10.29
C LEU A 526 -4.21 -8.02 -10.78
N LEU A 527 -4.07 -7.23 -11.83
CA LEU A 527 -5.17 -6.48 -12.45
C LEU A 527 -5.76 -7.32 -13.57
N THR A 528 -7.04 -7.58 -13.47
CA THR A 528 -7.80 -8.39 -14.43
C THR A 528 -9.05 -7.65 -14.89
N SER A 529 -9.91 -8.34 -15.66
CA SER A 529 -11.09 -7.66 -16.22
C SER A 529 -10.70 -6.33 -16.90
N HIS A 530 -9.57 -6.40 -17.60
CA HIS A 530 -8.92 -5.23 -18.17
C HIS A 530 -9.73 -4.63 -19.33
N VAL A 531 -9.41 -3.41 -19.69
CA VAL A 531 -10.17 -2.55 -20.61
C VAL A 531 -10.66 -3.26 -21.89
N TRP A 532 -9.84 -4.11 -22.52
CA TRP A 532 -10.16 -4.77 -23.78
C TRP A 532 -11.19 -5.92 -23.67
N ARG A 533 -11.57 -6.32 -22.48
CA ARG A 533 -12.55 -7.36 -22.16
C ARG A 533 -13.70 -6.85 -21.30
N GLN A 534 -13.93 -5.53 -21.31
CA GLN A 534 -15.03 -4.85 -20.66
C GLN A 534 -16.04 -4.25 -21.67
N ASP A 535 -16.13 -4.87 -22.82
CA ASP A 535 -17.04 -4.55 -23.92
C ASP A 535 -18.53 -4.57 -23.52
N HIS A 536 -18.87 -5.35 -22.48
CA HIS A 536 -20.25 -5.56 -22.02
C HIS A 536 -20.66 -4.70 -20.81
N ASN A 537 -19.71 -4.17 -20.03
CA ASN A 537 -19.97 -3.42 -18.80
C ASN A 537 -20.01 -1.90 -19.01
N GLY A 538 -19.63 -1.41 -20.17
CA GLY A 538 -19.58 0.01 -20.51
C GLY A 538 -18.44 0.78 -19.86
N PHE A 539 -18.43 2.09 -20.03
CA PHE A 539 -17.31 2.98 -19.75
C PHE A 539 -16.81 2.95 -18.29
N SER A 540 -17.67 2.66 -17.33
CA SER A 540 -17.28 2.65 -15.90
C SER A 540 -16.28 1.53 -15.53
N HIS A 541 -16.12 0.52 -16.40
CA HIS A 541 -15.20 -0.59 -16.21
C HIS A 541 -13.98 -0.51 -17.16
N GLN A 542 -13.83 0.60 -17.86
CA GLN A 542 -12.87 0.77 -18.94
C GLN A 542 -11.87 1.88 -18.58
N ASP A 543 -10.87 1.57 -17.72
CA ASP A 543 -9.82 2.52 -17.36
C ASP A 543 -8.49 1.80 -17.08
N PRO A 544 -7.49 1.88 -17.98
CA PRO A 544 -6.17 1.32 -17.80
C PRO A 544 -5.16 2.29 -17.14
N GLY A 545 -5.60 3.45 -16.67
CA GLY A 545 -4.73 4.57 -16.28
C GLY A 545 -3.89 4.38 -15.03
N PHE A 546 -4.18 3.39 -14.18
CA PHE A 546 -3.37 3.10 -13.00
C PHE A 546 -1.90 2.83 -13.35
N VAL A 547 -1.63 2.19 -14.48
CA VAL A 547 -0.28 1.92 -14.98
C VAL A 547 0.50 3.22 -15.22
N ASP A 548 -0.15 4.27 -15.71
CA ASP A 548 0.44 5.61 -15.90
C ASP A 548 0.85 6.25 -14.56
N LEU A 549 0.03 6.10 -13.52
CA LEU A 549 0.32 6.56 -12.17
C LEU A 549 1.54 5.82 -11.60
N VAL A 550 1.58 4.49 -11.72
CA VAL A 550 2.67 3.64 -11.23
C VAL A 550 4.00 4.01 -11.90
N ALA A 551 4.00 4.19 -13.22
CA ALA A 551 5.19 4.53 -13.99
C ALA A 551 5.84 5.89 -13.60
N ASN A 552 5.14 6.73 -12.80
CA ASN A 552 5.69 7.99 -12.25
C ASN A 552 6.51 7.80 -10.97
N LYS A 553 6.54 6.62 -10.38
CA LYS A 553 7.24 6.37 -9.11
C LYS A 553 8.74 6.12 -9.32
N LYS A 554 9.46 6.04 -8.21
CA LYS A 554 10.91 5.77 -8.25
C LYS A 554 11.18 4.45 -8.98
N ALA A 555 12.06 4.50 -9.96
CA ALA A 555 12.35 3.40 -10.88
C ALA A 555 12.78 2.08 -10.20
N ASP A 556 13.46 2.16 -9.07
CA ASP A 556 13.91 0.99 -8.31
C ASP A 556 12.83 0.40 -7.38
N ILE A 557 11.65 1.06 -7.28
CA ILE A 557 10.52 0.59 -6.46
C ILE A 557 9.47 -0.12 -7.30
N VAL A 558 9.11 0.38 -8.47
CA VAL A 558 7.96 -0.12 -9.24
C VAL A 558 8.36 -1.02 -10.40
N ARG A 559 7.47 -1.98 -10.73
CA ARG A 559 7.55 -2.86 -11.90
C ARG A 559 6.17 -2.98 -12.53
N ILE A 560 6.12 -3.08 -13.85
CA ILE A 560 4.87 -3.20 -14.62
C ILE A 560 5.06 -4.29 -15.65
N TYR A 561 4.24 -5.34 -15.55
CA TYR A 561 4.29 -6.51 -16.42
C TYR A 561 2.99 -6.69 -17.18
N LEU A 562 3.11 -6.94 -18.47
CA LEU A 562 2.00 -7.16 -19.41
C LEU A 562 2.18 -8.52 -20.12
N PRO A 563 2.02 -9.65 -19.42
CA PRO A 563 2.21 -10.98 -20.00
C PRO A 563 1.20 -11.26 -21.10
N PRO A 564 1.64 -11.69 -22.30
CA PRO A 564 0.77 -11.96 -23.45
C PRO A 564 0.05 -13.30 -23.39
N ASP A 565 0.42 -14.24 -22.52
CA ASP A 565 -0.14 -15.59 -22.40
C ASP A 565 0.05 -16.19 -21.00
N ALA A 566 -0.46 -17.41 -20.80
CA ALA A 566 -0.44 -18.09 -19.50
C ALA A 566 0.96 -18.45 -19.02
N ASN A 567 1.85 -18.90 -19.91
CA ASN A 567 3.20 -19.32 -19.54
C ASN A 567 4.05 -18.10 -19.10
N THR A 568 3.90 -16.98 -19.76
CA THR A 568 4.53 -15.71 -19.33
C THR A 568 3.93 -15.20 -18.02
N LEU A 569 2.60 -15.32 -17.82
CA LEU A 569 1.98 -14.94 -16.55
C LEU A 569 2.45 -15.83 -15.39
N LEU A 570 2.62 -17.11 -15.58
CA LEU A 570 3.17 -18.02 -14.56
C LEU A 570 4.56 -17.56 -14.10
N TRP A 571 5.45 -17.29 -15.04
CA TRP A 571 6.79 -16.81 -14.71
C TRP A 571 6.75 -15.46 -13.98
N VAL A 572 5.99 -14.51 -14.50
CA VAL A 572 5.84 -13.17 -13.88
C VAL A 572 5.27 -13.28 -12.47
N GLY A 573 4.23 -14.10 -12.27
CA GLY A 573 3.61 -14.32 -10.96
C GLY A 573 4.59 -14.88 -9.93
N ASP A 574 5.31 -15.95 -10.27
CA ASP A 574 6.34 -16.54 -9.41
C ASP A 574 7.46 -15.53 -9.10
N HIS A 575 7.96 -14.84 -10.14
CA HIS A 575 8.99 -13.82 -9.99
C HIS A 575 8.55 -12.71 -9.02
N CYS A 576 7.37 -12.16 -9.20
CA CYS A 576 6.85 -11.07 -8.36
C CYS A 576 6.70 -11.50 -6.89
N LEU A 577 6.19 -12.71 -6.63
CA LEU A 577 6.03 -13.25 -5.27
C LEU A 577 7.37 -13.46 -4.54
N ARG A 578 8.47 -13.60 -5.26
CA ARG A 578 9.83 -13.77 -4.71
C ARG A 578 10.60 -12.45 -4.56
N THR A 579 10.05 -11.32 -5.01
CA THR A 579 10.72 -10.01 -4.91
C THR A 579 10.48 -9.32 -3.57
N TYR A 580 11.33 -8.34 -3.26
CA TYR A 580 11.31 -7.58 -2.01
C TYR A 580 11.39 -6.08 -2.28
N ASP A 581 10.81 -5.29 -1.36
CA ASP A 581 10.81 -3.82 -1.36
C ASP A 581 10.38 -3.21 -2.70
N ARG A 582 9.36 -3.83 -3.34
CA ARG A 582 8.83 -3.38 -4.63
C ARG A 582 7.31 -3.30 -4.62
N VAL A 583 6.80 -2.61 -5.59
CA VAL A 583 5.41 -2.70 -6.02
C VAL A 583 5.40 -3.26 -7.43
N ASN A 584 4.81 -4.42 -7.60
CA ASN A 584 4.66 -5.09 -8.88
C ASN A 584 3.21 -4.96 -9.35
N VAL A 585 3.02 -4.52 -10.58
CA VAL A 585 1.70 -4.45 -11.24
C VAL A 585 1.73 -5.43 -12.40
N ILE A 586 0.80 -6.38 -12.39
CA ILE A 586 0.62 -7.38 -13.44
C ILE A 586 -0.76 -7.18 -14.03
N VAL A 587 -0.85 -6.91 -15.33
CA VAL A 587 -2.13 -6.84 -16.06
C VAL A 587 -2.28 -8.10 -16.88
N ALA A 588 -3.36 -8.87 -16.65
CA ALA A 588 -3.51 -10.19 -17.27
C ALA A 588 -4.97 -10.51 -17.63
N GLY A 589 -5.15 -11.22 -18.74
CA GLY A 589 -6.45 -11.70 -19.20
C GLY A 589 -6.99 -12.87 -18.40
N LYS A 590 -8.31 -12.88 -18.19
CA LYS A 590 -9.05 -13.97 -17.53
C LYS A 590 -9.92 -14.77 -18.48
N GLN A 591 -10.05 -14.33 -19.72
CA GLN A 591 -10.81 -15.03 -20.75
C GLN A 591 -9.92 -16.06 -21.48
N PRO A 592 -10.51 -17.07 -22.16
CA PRO A 592 -9.75 -17.97 -23.00
C PRO A 592 -9.10 -17.20 -24.14
N GLU A 593 -7.76 -17.17 -24.16
CA GLU A 593 -6.96 -16.47 -25.18
C GLU A 593 -5.94 -17.43 -25.82
N PRO A 594 -5.57 -17.18 -27.10
CA PRO A 594 -4.55 -17.97 -27.77
C PRO A 594 -3.21 -17.93 -27.05
N GLN A 595 -2.50 -19.06 -27.04
CA GLN A 595 -1.22 -19.21 -26.37
C GLN A 595 -0.06 -19.23 -27.36
N TRP A 596 1.05 -18.53 -27.02
CA TRP A 596 2.10 -18.22 -27.98
C TRP A 596 3.44 -18.88 -27.72
N LEU A 597 3.90 -18.87 -26.44
CA LEU A 597 5.24 -19.29 -26.05
C LEU A 597 5.19 -20.59 -25.25
N SER A 598 6.07 -21.55 -25.58
CA SER A 598 6.36 -22.66 -24.67
C SER A 598 6.93 -22.13 -23.36
N MET A 599 6.94 -22.93 -22.28
CA MET A 599 7.45 -22.48 -20.98
C MET A 599 8.93 -22.06 -21.06
N ASP A 600 9.76 -22.81 -21.77
CA ASP A 600 11.19 -22.47 -21.95
C ASP A 600 11.37 -21.13 -22.71
N GLU A 601 10.53 -20.86 -23.69
CA GLU A 601 10.55 -19.57 -24.40
C GLU A 601 10.02 -18.45 -23.53
N ALA A 602 8.98 -18.69 -22.76
CA ALA A 602 8.39 -17.72 -21.83
C ALA A 602 9.40 -17.29 -20.76
N VAL A 603 10.14 -18.26 -20.17
CA VAL A 603 11.21 -17.96 -19.19
C VAL A 603 12.24 -17.02 -19.80
N LYS A 604 12.79 -17.37 -20.97
CA LYS A 604 13.83 -16.55 -21.64
C LYS A 604 13.31 -15.15 -22.01
N HIS A 605 12.06 -15.08 -22.47
CA HIS A 605 11.43 -13.83 -22.88
C HIS A 605 11.17 -12.91 -21.68
N CYS A 606 10.67 -13.47 -20.58
CA CYS A 606 10.40 -12.71 -19.35
C CYS A 606 11.69 -12.27 -18.64
N GLU A 607 12.75 -13.10 -18.65
CA GLU A 607 14.08 -12.72 -18.13
C GLU A 607 14.67 -11.52 -18.89
N ALA A 608 14.46 -11.47 -20.20
CA ALA A 608 14.84 -10.34 -21.03
C ALA A 608 13.90 -9.13 -20.90
N GLY A 609 12.65 -9.36 -20.50
CA GLY A 609 11.57 -8.36 -20.38
C GLY A 609 10.99 -7.87 -21.71
N ILE A 610 11.74 -8.03 -22.81
CA ILE A 610 11.37 -7.62 -24.15
C ILE A 610 12.16 -8.47 -25.17
N GLY A 611 11.57 -8.78 -26.32
CA GLY A 611 12.30 -9.53 -27.33
C GLY A 611 11.62 -9.59 -28.69
N VAL A 612 12.46 -9.90 -29.70
CA VAL A 612 11.99 -10.18 -31.04
C VAL A 612 11.41 -11.59 -31.11
N TRP A 613 10.19 -11.71 -31.61
CA TRP A 613 9.57 -13.00 -31.91
C TRP A 613 9.90 -13.41 -33.34
N HIS A 614 11.07 -14.10 -33.51
CA HIS A 614 11.57 -14.52 -34.82
C HIS A 614 10.59 -15.40 -35.60
N TRP A 615 9.79 -16.22 -34.90
CA TRP A 615 8.79 -17.08 -35.52
C TRP A 615 7.62 -16.28 -36.15
N ALA A 616 7.37 -15.04 -35.68
CA ALA A 616 6.37 -14.14 -36.23
C ALA A 616 6.97 -13.13 -37.23
N SER A 617 8.30 -13.00 -37.28
CA SER A 617 9.05 -12.11 -38.14
C SER A 617 9.31 -12.77 -39.51
N ASN A 618 9.58 -11.98 -40.56
CA ASN A 618 9.99 -12.45 -41.87
C ASN A 618 11.20 -11.68 -42.43
N GLU A 619 11.92 -11.02 -41.54
CA GLU A 619 13.21 -10.41 -41.91
C GLU A 619 14.29 -11.47 -42.13
N GLU A 620 15.35 -11.15 -42.87
CA GLU A 620 16.53 -11.97 -43.04
C GLU A 620 17.57 -11.55 -42.00
N ASP A 621 18.27 -12.50 -41.37
CA ASP A 621 19.20 -12.27 -40.23
C ASP A 621 20.28 -11.19 -40.49
N ALA A 622 20.56 -10.87 -41.73
CA ALA A 622 21.61 -9.91 -42.11
C ALA A 622 21.07 -8.55 -42.58
N LEU A 623 19.76 -8.37 -42.69
CA LEU A 623 19.13 -7.13 -43.23
C LEU A 623 18.19 -6.53 -42.17
N ALA A 624 18.26 -5.20 -42.01
CA ALA A 624 17.29 -4.48 -41.22
C ALA A 624 15.86 -4.67 -41.80
N PRO A 625 14.82 -4.77 -40.94
CA PRO A 625 13.44 -4.83 -41.38
C PRO A 625 13.02 -3.52 -42.06
N ASP A 626 11.96 -3.55 -42.86
CA ASP A 626 11.30 -2.34 -43.36
C ASP A 626 10.39 -1.72 -42.30
N LEU A 627 9.90 -2.54 -41.36
CA LEU A 627 8.88 -2.21 -40.39
C LEU A 627 9.08 -3.02 -39.11
N VAL A 628 8.87 -2.39 -37.95
CA VAL A 628 8.73 -3.09 -36.66
C VAL A 628 7.27 -3.04 -36.22
N MET A 629 6.70 -4.21 -35.92
CA MET A 629 5.37 -4.36 -35.33
C MET A 629 5.57 -4.77 -33.87
N ALA A 630 5.31 -3.85 -32.96
CA ALA A 630 5.54 -4.04 -31.51
C ALA A 630 4.22 -4.13 -30.75
N CYS A 631 4.23 -4.85 -29.63
CA CYS A 631 3.04 -5.00 -28.79
C CYS A 631 3.38 -5.18 -27.31
N ALA A 632 2.44 -4.79 -26.44
CA ALA A 632 2.49 -5.04 -24.99
C ALA A 632 1.05 -5.23 -24.47
N GLY A 633 0.81 -6.40 -23.84
CA GLY A 633 -0.49 -6.89 -23.38
C GLY A 633 -1.02 -8.03 -24.25
N ASP A 634 -1.98 -8.79 -23.75
CA ASP A 634 -2.54 -9.98 -24.39
C ASP A 634 -3.32 -9.65 -25.68
N VAL A 635 -4.34 -8.79 -25.59
CA VAL A 635 -5.14 -8.38 -26.76
C VAL A 635 -4.31 -7.60 -27.79
N PRO A 636 -3.49 -6.59 -27.41
CA PRO A 636 -2.58 -5.96 -28.36
C PRO A 636 -1.63 -6.94 -29.06
N THR A 637 -1.18 -8.00 -28.37
CA THR A 637 -0.33 -9.03 -28.97
C THR A 637 -1.10 -9.84 -30.02
N MET A 638 -2.31 -10.25 -29.72
CA MET A 638 -3.17 -10.98 -30.65
C MET A 638 -3.45 -10.15 -31.92
N GLU A 639 -3.84 -8.90 -31.76
CA GLU A 639 -4.15 -8.02 -32.90
C GLU A 639 -2.90 -7.68 -33.73
N THR A 640 -1.74 -7.49 -33.08
CA THR A 640 -0.46 -7.30 -33.79
C THR A 640 -0.09 -8.51 -34.62
N LEU A 641 -0.19 -9.72 -34.09
CA LEU A 641 0.09 -10.95 -34.82
C LEU A 641 -0.88 -11.12 -36.02
N ALA A 642 -2.16 -10.84 -35.83
CA ALA A 642 -3.14 -10.87 -36.90
C ALA A 642 -2.85 -9.82 -38.00
N ALA A 643 -2.41 -8.61 -37.62
CA ALA A 643 -1.99 -7.57 -38.55
C ALA A 643 -0.75 -8.00 -39.36
N VAL A 644 0.25 -8.64 -38.66
CA VAL A 644 1.44 -9.20 -39.36
C VAL A 644 1.04 -10.26 -40.37
N ASP A 645 0.11 -11.16 -40.06
CA ASP A 645 -0.40 -12.16 -40.97
C ASP A 645 -1.08 -11.53 -42.20
N LEU A 646 -1.92 -10.52 -41.97
CA LEU A 646 -2.57 -9.75 -43.05
C LEU A 646 -1.53 -9.06 -43.97
N LEU A 647 -0.54 -8.39 -43.39
CA LEU A 647 0.52 -7.70 -44.13
C LEU A 647 1.38 -8.68 -44.96
N ARG A 648 1.75 -9.82 -44.34
CA ARG A 648 2.54 -10.86 -45.07
C ARG A 648 1.78 -11.44 -46.27
N LYS A 649 0.46 -11.56 -46.19
CA LYS A 649 -0.39 -12.01 -47.32
C LYS A 649 -0.56 -10.94 -48.36
N ALA A 650 -0.81 -9.71 -47.96
CA ALA A 650 -1.11 -8.61 -48.88
C ALA A 650 0.15 -7.99 -49.54
N VAL A 651 1.28 -8.00 -48.82
CA VAL A 651 2.56 -7.41 -49.25
C VAL A 651 3.72 -8.35 -48.92
N PRO A 652 3.88 -9.47 -49.61
CA PRO A 652 4.88 -10.51 -49.30
C PRO A 652 6.35 -10.02 -49.30
N ALA A 653 6.63 -8.93 -50.04
CA ALA A 653 7.97 -8.36 -50.10
C ALA A 653 8.34 -7.53 -48.85
N LEU A 654 7.39 -7.13 -48.00
CA LEU A 654 7.61 -6.32 -46.82
C LEU A 654 8.31 -7.16 -45.72
N LYS A 655 9.44 -6.66 -45.24
CA LYS A 655 10.21 -7.31 -44.17
C LYS A 655 9.78 -6.75 -42.81
N ILE A 656 9.16 -7.59 -42.00
CA ILE A 656 8.54 -7.24 -40.73
C ILE A 656 9.30 -7.90 -39.59
N ARG A 657 9.65 -7.13 -38.58
CA ARG A 657 10.10 -7.61 -37.28
C ARG A 657 8.96 -7.49 -36.29
N THR A 658 8.67 -8.57 -35.55
CA THR A 658 7.66 -8.58 -34.49
C THR A 658 8.35 -8.54 -33.14
N VAL A 659 7.94 -7.61 -32.28
CA VAL A 659 8.51 -7.39 -30.93
C VAL A 659 7.40 -7.47 -29.89
N ASN A 660 7.63 -8.23 -28.81
CA ASN A 660 6.73 -8.23 -27.67
C ASN A 660 7.44 -7.70 -26.43
N VAL A 661 6.69 -6.92 -25.60
CA VAL A 661 7.17 -6.27 -24.38
C VAL A 661 6.36 -6.82 -23.19
N VAL A 662 7.03 -7.57 -22.31
CA VAL A 662 6.44 -8.08 -21.05
C VAL A 662 6.72 -7.12 -19.91
N ASP A 663 7.97 -6.66 -19.73
CA ASP A 663 8.34 -5.63 -18.75
C ASP A 663 8.30 -4.26 -19.44
N LEU A 664 7.25 -3.51 -19.15
CA LEU A 664 7.01 -2.22 -19.79
C LEU A 664 8.16 -1.22 -19.54
N LEU A 665 8.79 -1.31 -18.36
CA LEU A 665 9.84 -0.37 -17.97
C LEU A 665 11.19 -0.66 -18.62
N ALA A 666 11.35 -1.80 -19.33
CA ALA A 666 12.48 -2.08 -20.19
C ALA A 666 12.59 -1.09 -21.37
N LEU A 667 11.49 -0.44 -21.77
CA LEU A 667 11.47 0.61 -22.79
C LEU A 667 12.26 1.85 -22.39
N GLN A 668 12.41 2.14 -21.10
CA GLN A 668 13.22 3.26 -20.60
C GLN A 668 14.70 3.01 -20.81
N SER A 669 15.50 4.09 -20.84
CA SER A 669 16.96 3.96 -20.90
C SER A 669 17.51 3.39 -19.58
N ARG A 670 18.63 2.68 -19.66
CA ARG A 670 19.29 2.08 -18.48
C ARG A 670 19.66 3.12 -17.40
N GLY A 671 19.89 4.34 -17.79
CA GLY A 671 20.10 5.44 -16.85
C GLY A 671 18.85 5.93 -16.13
N GLN A 672 17.66 5.59 -16.61
CA GLN A 672 16.39 5.98 -16.02
C GLN A 672 15.74 4.85 -15.21
N HIS A 673 15.96 3.60 -15.60
CA HIS A 673 15.37 2.44 -14.92
C HIS A 673 16.36 1.25 -14.90
N PRO A 674 16.44 0.48 -13.78
CA PRO A 674 17.35 -0.67 -13.67
C PRO A 674 17.14 -1.76 -14.74
N HIS A 675 15.88 -1.96 -15.19
CA HIS A 675 15.51 -2.90 -16.26
C HIS A 675 15.58 -2.26 -17.65
N GLY A 676 15.85 -0.95 -17.73
CA GLY A 676 15.94 -0.23 -19.01
C GLY A 676 17.05 -0.75 -19.90
N LEU A 677 16.79 -0.83 -21.19
CA LEU A 677 17.78 -1.22 -22.18
C LEU A 677 18.83 -0.12 -22.39
N THR A 678 20.03 -0.50 -22.79
CA THR A 678 21.00 0.45 -23.39
C THR A 678 20.45 0.95 -24.73
N ASP A 679 20.96 2.08 -25.24
CA ASP A 679 20.49 2.60 -26.53
C ASP A 679 20.85 1.64 -27.67
N GLU A 680 22.02 1.01 -27.63
CA GLU A 680 22.42 0.01 -28.60
C GLU A 680 21.50 -1.23 -28.60
N ALA A 681 21.11 -1.71 -27.42
CA ALA A 681 20.20 -2.84 -27.29
C ALA A 681 18.78 -2.47 -27.75
N PHE A 682 18.34 -1.24 -27.47
CA PHE A 682 17.05 -0.73 -27.94
C PHE A 682 17.03 -0.59 -29.46
N ASP A 683 18.06 0.02 -30.05
CA ASP A 683 18.19 0.21 -31.50
C ASP A 683 18.35 -1.12 -32.24
N ALA A 684 18.97 -2.13 -31.62
CA ALA A 684 19.04 -3.48 -32.16
C ALA A 684 17.65 -4.16 -32.28
N ILE A 685 16.73 -3.84 -31.39
CA ILE A 685 15.35 -4.35 -31.38
C ILE A 685 14.42 -3.50 -32.25
N PHE A 686 14.39 -2.18 -32.04
CA PHE A 686 13.43 -1.24 -32.65
C PHE A 686 13.98 -0.53 -33.89
N THR A 687 15.24 -0.75 -34.26
CA THR A 687 16.00 -0.01 -35.28
C THR A 687 16.19 1.47 -34.91
N SER A 688 17.08 2.15 -35.65
CA SER A 688 17.35 3.57 -35.46
C SER A 688 16.61 4.50 -36.42
N ASP A 689 15.90 3.94 -37.42
CA ASP A 689 15.36 4.73 -38.55
C ASP A 689 14.07 4.18 -39.18
N LYS A 690 13.62 2.99 -38.78
CA LYS A 690 12.43 2.37 -39.40
C LYS A 690 11.15 2.71 -38.61
N PRO A 691 10.00 2.73 -39.29
CA PRO A 691 8.71 2.88 -38.64
C PRO A 691 8.48 1.74 -37.63
N VAL A 692 7.92 2.10 -36.49
CA VAL A 692 7.47 1.17 -35.44
C VAL A 692 5.99 1.41 -35.21
N ILE A 693 5.16 0.42 -35.47
CA ILE A 693 3.75 0.42 -35.07
C ILE A 693 3.67 -0.33 -33.74
N PHE A 694 3.24 0.37 -32.70
CA PHE A 694 3.22 -0.17 -31.33
C PHE A 694 1.77 -0.28 -30.84
N ALA A 695 1.27 -1.49 -30.72
CA ALA A 695 -0.01 -1.78 -30.09
C ALA A 695 0.17 -1.93 -28.58
N TYR A 696 -0.45 -1.04 -27.80
CA TYR A 696 -0.26 -0.96 -26.36
C TYR A 696 -1.59 -1.13 -25.60
N HIS A 697 -1.53 -1.79 -24.48
CA HIS A 697 -2.66 -2.08 -23.61
C HIS A 697 -3.39 -0.83 -23.09
N GLY A 698 -2.64 0.16 -22.64
CA GLY A 698 -3.17 1.37 -21.99
C GLY A 698 -3.16 2.61 -22.90
N TYR A 699 -3.06 3.78 -22.29
CA TYR A 699 -3.03 5.06 -23.01
C TYR A 699 -1.73 5.26 -23.80
N PRO A 700 -1.79 5.61 -25.09
CA PRO A 700 -0.61 5.74 -25.96
C PRO A 700 0.49 6.66 -25.41
N TYR A 701 0.12 7.69 -24.68
CA TYR A 701 1.04 8.67 -24.13
C TYR A 701 2.12 8.06 -23.21
N LEU A 702 1.82 6.96 -22.53
CA LEU A 702 2.81 6.30 -21.69
C LEU A 702 3.98 5.76 -22.49
N ILE A 703 3.73 5.10 -23.62
CA ILE A 703 4.79 4.57 -24.49
C ILE A 703 5.64 5.73 -25.03
N HIS A 704 5.00 6.79 -25.53
CA HIS A 704 5.72 7.98 -25.99
C HIS A 704 6.62 8.55 -24.89
N ARG A 705 6.15 8.64 -23.64
CA ARG A 705 6.94 9.11 -22.51
C ARG A 705 8.14 8.19 -22.19
N LEU A 706 7.94 6.87 -22.20
CA LEU A 706 8.99 5.89 -21.90
C LEU A 706 10.07 5.87 -22.99
N THR A 707 9.71 6.15 -24.24
CA THR A 707 10.62 6.07 -25.41
C THR A 707 11.12 7.41 -25.91
N TYR A 708 10.66 8.54 -25.36
CA TYR A 708 11.00 9.90 -25.84
C TYR A 708 12.49 10.18 -25.97
N LYS A 709 13.32 9.56 -25.14
CA LYS A 709 14.79 9.73 -25.19
C LYS A 709 15.50 8.74 -26.12
N ARG A 710 14.76 7.86 -26.81
CA ARG A 710 15.33 6.88 -27.76
C ARG A 710 15.61 7.52 -29.10
N THR A 711 16.60 7.00 -29.81
CA THR A 711 17.04 7.50 -31.13
C THR A 711 15.90 7.59 -32.11
N ASN A 712 15.08 6.54 -32.21
CA ASN A 712 14.00 6.39 -33.18
C ASN A 712 12.63 6.87 -32.67
N HIS A 713 12.56 7.70 -31.65
CA HIS A 713 11.29 8.04 -30.97
C HIS A 713 10.24 8.69 -31.89
N GLU A 714 10.64 9.46 -32.90
CA GLU A 714 9.73 10.12 -33.84
C GLU A 714 9.03 9.14 -34.81
N ASN A 715 9.60 7.95 -34.99
CA ASN A 715 9.03 6.89 -35.83
C ASN A 715 8.23 5.84 -35.06
N ILE A 716 8.06 6.02 -33.73
CA ILE A 716 7.24 5.14 -32.90
C ILE A 716 5.80 5.66 -32.91
N HIS A 717 4.93 4.95 -33.64
CA HIS A 717 3.50 5.23 -33.75
C HIS A 717 2.72 4.30 -32.86
N VAL A 718 2.07 4.84 -31.84
CA VAL A 718 1.43 4.04 -30.79
C VAL A 718 -0.09 4.04 -30.97
N ARG A 719 -0.68 2.85 -30.93
CA ARG A 719 -2.11 2.61 -30.80
C ARG A 719 -2.39 2.00 -29.43
N GLY A 720 -3.45 2.44 -28.80
CA GLY A 720 -3.86 2.00 -27.46
C GLY A 720 -5.27 2.47 -27.16
N PHE A 721 -5.65 2.45 -25.89
CA PHE A 721 -6.96 2.93 -25.45
C PHE A 721 -7.07 4.45 -25.58
N ILE A 722 -8.14 4.94 -26.22
CA ILE A 722 -8.41 6.35 -26.50
C ILE A 722 -9.77 6.82 -26.00
N GLU A 723 -10.28 6.19 -24.96
CA GLU A 723 -11.56 6.48 -24.31
C GLU A 723 -12.79 6.21 -25.22
N GLU A 724 -12.65 5.42 -26.27
CA GLU A 724 -13.75 4.99 -27.11
C GLU A 724 -14.19 3.59 -26.68
N GLY A 725 -15.45 3.43 -26.35
CA GLY A 725 -16.04 2.18 -25.93
C GLY A 725 -17.34 2.38 -25.19
N THR A 726 -18.19 1.40 -25.29
CA THR A 726 -19.48 1.31 -24.65
C THR A 726 -19.87 -0.17 -24.63
N THR A 727 -21.12 -0.52 -24.60
CA THR A 727 -21.56 -1.89 -24.82
C THR A 727 -21.40 -2.27 -26.28
N THR A 728 -20.47 -3.19 -26.58
CA THR A 728 -20.15 -3.65 -27.91
C THR A 728 -19.65 -5.12 -27.87
N THR A 729 -18.80 -5.53 -28.83
CA THR A 729 -18.18 -6.86 -28.85
C THR A 729 -16.66 -6.76 -28.59
N PRO A 730 -15.98 -7.85 -28.19
CA PRO A 730 -14.56 -7.80 -27.85
C PRO A 730 -13.65 -7.25 -28.96
N PHE A 731 -13.91 -7.60 -30.23
CA PHE A 731 -13.12 -7.08 -31.32
C PHE A 731 -13.55 -5.65 -31.73
N ASP A 732 -14.86 -5.35 -31.69
CA ASP A 732 -15.33 -3.99 -31.95
C ASP A 732 -14.76 -2.99 -30.92
N MET A 733 -14.53 -3.41 -29.68
CA MET A 733 -13.81 -2.58 -28.70
C MET A 733 -12.42 -2.16 -29.19
N THR A 734 -11.70 -3.07 -29.86
CA THR A 734 -10.39 -2.72 -30.46
C THR A 734 -10.55 -1.86 -31.72
N VAL A 735 -11.63 -2.04 -32.50
CA VAL A 735 -11.93 -1.23 -33.68
C VAL A 735 -12.24 0.22 -33.30
N LEU A 736 -13.08 0.42 -32.27
CA LEU A 736 -13.43 1.76 -31.81
C LEU A 736 -12.18 2.54 -31.31
N ASN A 737 -11.19 1.84 -30.78
CA ASN A 737 -9.93 2.41 -30.31
C ASN A 737 -8.80 2.34 -31.34
N GLU A 738 -9.10 1.97 -32.58
CA GLU A 738 -8.14 1.85 -33.71
C GLU A 738 -6.92 0.95 -33.43
N LEU A 739 -7.07 -0.03 -32.55
CA LEU A 739 -6.01 -0.96 -32.15
C LEU A 739 -6.13 -2.34 -32.83
N ASP A 740 -7.21 -2.57 -33.55
CA ASP A 740 -7.47 -3.80 -34.26
C ASP A 740 -6.49 -4.07 -35.39
N ARG A 741 -6.48 -5.33 -35.87
CA ARG A 741 -5.58 -5.82 -36.91
C ARG A 741 -5.65 -5.04 -38.21
N TYR A 742 -6.81 -4.50 -38.60
CA TYR A 742 -6.98 -3.74 -39.85
C TYR A 742 -6.40 -2.34 -39.70
N HIS A 743 -6.69 -1.62 -38.61
CA HIS A 743 -6.10 -0.30 -38.38
C HIS A 743 -4.58 -0.38 -38.25
N LEU A 744 -4.05 -1.38 -37.52
CA LEU A 744 -2.59 -1.61 -37.39
C LEU A 744 -1.95 -1.88 -38.77
N ALA A 745 -2.59 -2.70 -39.63
CA ALA A 745 -2.09 -2.96 -40.97
C ALA A 745 -2.19 -1.75 -41.89
N ILE A 746 -3.26 -0.96 -41.81
CA ILE A 746 -3.42 0.29 -42.55
C ILE A 746 -2.31 1.27 -42.19
N GLU A 747 -2.08 1.51 -40.89
CA GLU A 747 -1.03 2.42 -40.43
C GLU A 747 0.35 1.95 -40.86
N ALA A 748 0.64 0.67 -40.79
CA ALA A 748 1.89 0.09 -41.27
C ALA A 748 2.14 0.42 -42.74
N ILE A 749 1.13 0.26 -43.60
CA ILE A 749 1.22 0.60 -45.03
C ILE A 749 1.42 2.11 -45.24
N GLU A 750 0.77 2.93 -44.44
CA GLU A 750 0.86 4.39 -44.56
C GLU A 750 2.19 4.96 -44.07
N ARG A 751 2.84 4.30 -43.12
CA ARG A 751 4.12 4.75 -42.50
C ARG A 751 5.37 4.27 -43.26
N VAL A 752 5.30 3.10 -43.91
CA VAL A 752 6.46 2.60 -44.66
C VAL A 752 6.64 3.41 -45.94
N PRO A 753 7.81 4.05 -46.19
CA PRO A 753 8.04 4.90 -47.33
C PRO A 753 7.80 4.21 -48.68
N GLY A 754 6.96 4.80 -49.51
CA GLY A 754 6.63 4.29 -50.86
C GLY A 754 5.79 3.02 -50.90
N LEU A 755 5.27 2.56 -49.74
CA LEU A 755 4.42 1.37 -49.70
C LEU A 755 2.95 1.68 -50.02
N LYS A 756 2.46 2.86 -49.67
CA LYS A 756 1.07 3.28 -49.88
C LYS A 756 0.65 3.21 -51.34
N GLU A 757 1.51 3.63 -52.26
CA GLU A 757 1.26 3.58 -53.73
C GLU A 757 1.25 2.14 -54.26
N LYS A 758 2.00 1.21 -53.61
CA LYS A 758 2.11 -0.19 -54.04
C LYS A 758 1.04 -1.09 -53.44
N ALA A 759 0.48 -0.70 -52.29
CA ALA A 759 -0.46 -1.50 -51.53
C ALA A 759 -1.90 -0.91 -51.53
N GLY A 760 -2.28 -0.13 -52.53
CA GLY A 760 -3.59 0.53 -52.61
C GLY A 760 -4.78 -0.43 -52.57
N GLU A 761 -4.66 -1.61 -53.16
CA GLU A 761 -5.68 -2.67 -53.13
C GLU A 761 -5.85 -3.22 -51.72
N ALA A 762 -4.74 -3.44 -50.99
CA ALA A 762 -4.76 -3.92 -49.59
C ALA A 762 -5.41 -2.89 -48.68
N LEU A 763 -5.08 -1.61 -48.81
CA LEU A 763 -5.72 -0.54 -48.05
C LEU A 763 -7.24 -0.49 -48.28
N ALA A 764 -7.69 -0.61 -49.52
CA ALA A 764 -9.12 -0.66 -49.86
C ALA A 764 -9.81 -1.89 -49.24
N ALA A 765 -9.15 -3.03 -49.27
CA ALA A 765 -9.68 -4.27 -48.71
C ALA A 765 -9.81 -4.18 -47.18
N PHE A 766 -8.79 -3.65 -46.47
CA PHE A 766 -8.83 -3.52 -44.99
C PHE A 766 -9.91 -2.53 -44.56
N ARG A 767 -10.06 -1.39 -45.28
CA ARG A 767 -11.16 -0.43 -45.02
C ARG A 767 -12.54 -1.03 -45.27
N SER A 768 -12.68 -1.86 -46.30
CA SER A 768 -13.93 -2.57 -46.57
C SER A 768 -14.26 -3.56 -45.47
N LYS A 769 -13.26 -4.24 -44.90
CA LYS A 769 -13.43 -5.16 -43.75
C LYS A 769 -13.89 -4.45 -42.46
N LEU A 770 -13.39 -3.26 -42.19
CA LEU A 770 -13.88 -2.44 -41.08
C LEU A 770 -15.36 -2.05 -41.28
N SER A 771 -15.78 -1.69 -42.50
CA SER A 771 -17.19 -1.40 -42.79
C SER A 771 -18.07 -2.65 -42.66
N GLU A 772 -17.63 -3.77 -43.20
CA GLU A 772 -18.32 -5.08 -43.07
C GLU A 772 -18.49 -5.48 -41.60
N HIS A 773 -17.45 -5.34 -40.81
CA HIS A 773 -17.48 -5.63 -39.37
C HIS A 773 -18.50 -4.75 -38.63
N HIS A 774 -18.45 -3.44 -38.87
CA HIS A 774 -19.37 -2.49 -38.25
C HIS A 774 -20.85 -2.83 -38.52
N ASP A 775 -21.19 -3.20 -39.78
CA ASP A 775 -22.55 -3.58 -40.13
C ASP A 775 -22.93 -4.93 -39.48
N TYR A 776 -22.00 -5.92 -39.49
CA TYR A 776 -22.20 -7.26 -38.93
C TYR A 776 -22.45 -7.22 -37.43
N VAL A 777 -21.66 -6.47 -36.67
CA VAL A 777 -21.81 -6.35 -35.20
C VAL A 777 -23.16 -5.77 -34.82
N ARG A 778 -23.63 -4.77 -35.56
CA ARG A 778 -24.93 -4.14 -35.31
C ARG A 778 -26.12 -5.04 -35.65
N GLU A 779 -25.95 -5.92 -36.61
CA GLU A 779 -27.02 -6.86 -37.03
C GLU A 779 -27.04 -8.11 -36.13
N HIS A 780 -25.86 -8.63 -35.74
CA HIS A 780 -25.75 -9.94 -35.10
C HIS A 780 -25.36 -9.90 -33.63
N GLY A 781 -24.81 -8.80 -33.13
CA GLY A 781 -24.30 -8.69 -31.75
C GLY A 781 -23.06 -9.54 -31.49
N GLU A 782 -22.33 -9.93 -32.54
CA GLU A 782 -21.15 -10.79 -32.52
C GLU A 782 -20.08 -10.25 -33.47
N ASP A 783 -18.82 -10.60 -33.22
CA ASP A 783 -17.71 -10.33 -34.13
C ASP A 783 -17.81 -11.24 -35.36
N LEU A 784 -17.23 -10.78 -36.50
CA LEU A 784 -17.13 -11.57 -37.71
C LEU A 784 -16.53 -12.95 -37.45
N PRO A 785 -17.07 -14.05 -38.04
CA PRO A 785 -16.55 -15.42 -37.82
C PRO A 785 -15.06 -15.56 -38.14
N GLU A 786 -14.54 -14.88 -39.14
CA GLU A 786 -13.12 -14.90 -39.52
C GLU A 786 -12.22 -14.23 -38.47
N VAL A 787 -12.74 -13.29 -37.68
CA VAL A 787 -12.04 -12.62 -36.60
C VAL A 787 -12.02 -13.53 -35.40
N ARG A 788 -13.18 -14.07 -34.98
CA ARG A 788 -13.32 -14.97 -33.80
C ARG A 788 -12.52 -16.26 -33.95
N ASN A 789 -12.42 -16.81 -35.18
CA ASN A 789 -11.78 -18.09 -35.44
C ASN A 789 -10.36 -17.93 -36.01
N TRP A 790 -9.80 -16.70 -35.98
CA TRP A 790 -8.44 -16.49 -36.44
C TRP A 790 -7.43 -17.24 -35.57
N THR A 791 -6.49 -17.92 -36.22
CA THR A 791 -5.33 -18.54 -35.56
C THR A 791 -4.09 -18.21 -36.37
N TRP A 792 -2.92 -18.18 -35.70
CA TRP A 792 -1.67 -17.98 -36.44
C TRP A 792 -1.47 -19.06 -37.48
N PRO A 793 -1.17 -18.72 -38.77
CA PRO A 793 -1.01 -19.69 -39.83
C PRO A 793 0.14 -20.65 -39.53
N ALA A 794 -0.01 -21.91 -39.92
CA ALA A 794 1.10 -22.88 -39.87
C ALA A 794 2.13 -22.46 -40.92
N THR A 795 3.34 -22.22 -40.48
CA THR A 795 4.50 -22.01 -41.39
C THR A 795 4.98 -23.33 -41.88
#